data_92d150469f387c9a15cc34b082ccea98
#
_entry.id   92d150469f387c9a15cc34b082ccea98
#
_cell.length_a   1.000
_cell.length_b   1.000
_cell.length_c   1.000
_cell.angle_alpha   90.00
_cell.angle_beta   90.00
_cell.angle_gamma   90.00
#
_symmetry.space_group_name_H-M   'P 1'
#
loop_
_entity.id
_entity.type
_entity.pdbx_description
1 polymer ?
#
loop_
_entity_poly.entity_id
_entity_poly.type
_entity_poly.pdbx_seq_one_letter_code
_entity_poly.pdbx_strand_id
1 'polypeptide(L)'
;MIRKYINFLIYITITVCVVLCAGCADGLFGEDGTLHHTQRIELSGEIDQVAVTRVNDGGFCDGDRMGIYIVDYKADIPGTLQQSGNRADNVCYTYDEANRKWNSDQDVYWKDNHTHIDVYGYYPYANPESIDNYTFNVQRDQSTATSDGKKGGYEASDFLWGKLSDVAPTSAALRLLLRHRMSSACVKLLKGEGFTDSEWEGMDKTVLVTNLARKASISMTDGTVKVAGDVEPSATIPSQVNDEWRAIIVPQTVPADTTLFSITIGGAPYKFAKNEALTYVSGKMMKFNIRVDKAEGNGKYRLTLVSESIAPWENELQSHDATATEYVIVNSTAGHLKDSIVASHKDIAMVKRMKVTGTINLADFVMMRDSMPRLTALNLKDVRIKRLYKYIDGGVVHFTDYAQDDALPVYCLKGKKTLTSFVFPDVLKRINPRAFDGAGLTGSLNIPEGVVEIDESAFAGNDFTGVLTLPSTLKKIGSNAFSLAGFKCPLNLPDGIEEIGSGCFYDCRYLYGNLILPSHLKKIGSSAFAHCENLRGDLVIPESLTVIPTNTFTQCGFGGRLQLHDGITAIGNEAFFINGFIGELELPKSLLEFGGGNFQGNDFSGSFKIPKGLLSISSEAFADCTFTGEAEIPEGVTCIHENAFYNSKNLQKVILPSSLELIDKNAFLDCKSLRVIECKSTIPPVVNDEAFNRVPLEDLTVIVPESALNDYKSSESWSGFKNIIAK
;
A
#
# COMPACT_ATOMS: atom_id res chain seq x y z
N MET A 1 -3.54 -33.52 28.10
CA MET A 1 -4.63 -34.16 27.35
C MET A 1 -5.11 -33.29 26.15
N ILE A 2 -5.19 -32.00 26.26
CA ILE A 2 -5.65 -31.08 25.19
C ILE A 2 -4.70 -31.08 23.96
N ARG A 3 -3.39 -31.14 24.12
CA ARG A 3 -2.42 -31.16 23.01
C ARG A 3 -2.45 -32.43 22.11
N LYS A 4 -2.94 -33.55 22.65
CA LYS A 4 -3.13 -34.78 21.85
C LYS A 4 -4.41 -34.75 21.01
N TYR A 5 -5.43 -34.00 21.43
CA TYR A 5 -6.67 -33.85 20.66
C TYR A 5 -6.53 -32.89 19.49
N ILE A 6 -5.73 -31.82 19.64
CA ILE A 6 -5.45 -30.87 18.56
C ILE A 6 -4.65 -31.50 17.43
N ASN A 7 -3.63 -32.30 17.74
CA ASN A 7 -2.86 -33.01 16.71
C ASN A 7 -3.67 -34.12 16.02
N PHE A 8 -4.65 -34.71 16.70
CA PHE A 8 -5.53 -35.74 16.11
C PHE A 8 -6.59 -35.09 15.17
N LEU A 9 -7.11 -33.91 15.49
CA LEU A 9 -8.00 -33.16 14.60
C LEU A 9 -7.26 -32.60 13.35
N ILE A 10 -6.01 -32.15 13.50
CA ILE A 10 -5.19 -31.70 12.37
C ILE A 10 -4.86 -32.88 11.43
N TYR A 11 -4.61 -34.08 11.96
CA TYR A 11 -4.37 -35.27 11.14
C TYR A 11 -5.63 -35.73 10.38
N ILE A 12 -6.81 -35.64 10.97
CA ILE A 12 -8.08 -35.98 10.30
C ILE A 12 -8.44 -34.94 9.24
N THR A 13 -8.22 -33.62 9.47
CA THR A 13 -8.48 -32.59 8.45
C THR A 13 -7.53 -32.68 7.26
N ILE A 14 -6.26 -33.02 7.49
CA ILE A 14 -5.29 -33.23 6.40
C ILE A 14 -5.62 -34.50 5.62
N THR A 15 -6.04 -35.58 6.29
CA THR A 15 -6.39 -36.84 5.60
C THR A 15 -7.71 -36.73 4.84
N VAL A 16 -8.69 -35.98 5.31
CA VAL A 16 -9.97 -35.74 4.60
C VAL A 16 -9.79 -34.78 3.42
N CYS A 17 -8.92 -33.73 3.51
CA CYS A 17 -8.58 -32.89 2.35
C CYS A 17 -7.80 -33.67 1.27
N VAL A 18 -6.93 -34.62 1.64
CA VAL A 18 -6.19 -35.42 0.65
C VAL A 18 -7.11 -36.44 -0.04
N VAL A 19 -8.15 -36.95 0.63
CA VAL A 19 -9.09 -37.92 0.03
C VAL A 19 -10.19 -37.25 -0.82
N LEU A 20 -10.51 -35.97 -0.57
CA LEU A 20 -11.47 -35.19 -1.40
C LEU A 20 -10.84 -34.55 -2.63
N CYS A 21 -9.51 -34.40 -2.69
CA CYS A 21 -8.78 -33.94 -3.88
C CYS A 21 -8.33 -35.08 -4.83
N ALA A 22 -8.53 -36.33 -4.46
CA ALA A 22 -8.09 -37.49 -5.28
C ALA A 22 -9.14 -37.95 -6.32
N GLY A 23 -10.21 -37.20 -6.54
CA GLY A 23 -11.33 -37.58 -7.43
C GLY A 23 -11.36 -36.97 -8.82
N CYS A 24 -10.44 -36.08 -9.20
CA CYS A 24 -10.46 -35.40 -10.51
C CYS A 24 -9.07 -35.15 -11.11
N ALA A 25 -8.12 -36.03 -10.94
CA ALA A 25 -6.79 -35.90 -11.55
C ALA A 25 -6.28 -37.23 -12.14
N ASP A 26 -7.10 -37.86 -12.95
CA ASP A 26 -6.60 -38.88 -13.85
C ASP A 26 -6.16 -38.23 -15.16
N GLY A 27 -4.84 -38.17 -15.38
CA GLY A 27 -4.27 -37.92 -16.70
C GLY A 27 -3.23 -36.80 -16.86
N LEU A 28 -2.90 -36.02 -15.82
CA LEU A 28 -2.00 -34.86 -15.96
C LEU A 28 -0.54 -35.09 -15.50
N PHE A 29 -0.26 -36.14 -14.73
CA PHE A 29 1.10 -36.48 -14.29
C PHE A 29 1.40 -37.93 -14.62
N GLY A 30 2.63 -38.19 -15.08
CA GLY A 30 3.15 -39.57 -15.14
C GLY A 30 3.36 -40.14 -13.75
N GLU A 31 3.54 -41.46 -13.63
CA GLU A 31 3.76 -42.18 -12.35
C GLU A 31 5.02 -41.68 -11.59
N ASP A 32 5.88 -40.88 -12.24
CA ASP A 32 7.08 -40.23 -11.72
C ASP A 32 6.88 -38.75 -11.28
N GLY A 33 5.66 -38.24 -11.37
CA GLY A 33 5.34 -36.84 -11.01
C GLY A 33 5.83 -35.80 -12.01
N THR A 34 6.22 -36.20 -13.23
CA THR A 34 6.64 -35.29 -14.29
C THR A 34 5.43 -34.71 -15.03
N LEU A 35 5.44 -33.39 -15.25
CA LEU A 35 4.51 -32.75 -16.19
C LEU A 35 4.79 -33.30 -17.60
N HIS A 36 3.75 -33.85 -18.26
CA HIS A 36 3.86 -34.19 -19.66
C HIS A 36 4.11 -32.89 -20.46
N HIS A 37 4.90 -32.95 -21.53
CA HIS A 37 5.17 -31.88 -22.49
C HIS A 37 3.91 -31.26 -23.15
N THR A 38 2.71 -31.56 -22.65
CA THR A 38 1.41 -31.18 -23.16
C THR A 38 0.64 -30.22 -22.28
N GLN A 39 1.22 -29.78 -21.12
CA GLN A 39 0.51 -28.83 -20.28
C GLN A 39 0.58 -27.42 -20.87
N ARG A 40 -0.60 -26.90 -21.25
CA ARG A 40 -0.77 -25.57 -21.82
C ARG A 40 -0.61 -24.49 -20.73
N ILE A 41 0.04 -23.37 -21.08
CA ILE A 41 0.07 -22.16 -20.26
C ILE A 41 -1.23 -21.40 -20.50
N GLU A 42 -2.07 -21.32 -19.48
CA GLU A 42 -3.28 -20.50 -19.52
C GLU A 42 -3.00 -19.14 -18.88
N LEU A 43 -3.54 -18.08 -19.49
CA LEU A 43 -3.40 -16.70 -18.99
C LEU A 43 -4.78 -16.11 -18.71
N SER A 44 -4.87 -15.39 -17.59
CA SER A 44 -5.94 -14.44 -17.34
C SER A 44 -5.32 -13.04 -17.29
N GLY A 45 -5.67 -12.19 -18.27
CA GLY A 45 -5.26 -10.78 -18.27
C GLY A 45 -6.26 -9.94 -17.50
N GLU A 46 -5.80 -9.13 -16.57
CA GLU A 46 -6.62 -8.17 -15.84
C GLU A 46 -5.94 -6.80 -15.89
N ILE A 47 -6.74 -5.73 -15.92
CA ILE A 47 -6.22 -4.39 -15.71
C ILE A 47 -6.05 -4.22 -14.20
N ASP A 48 -4.90 -3.67 -13.77
CA ASP A 48 -4.64 -3.43 -12.34
C ASP A 48 -5.77 -2.59 -11.76
N GLN A 49 -6.36 -3.03 -10.65
CA GLN A 49 -7.59 -2.48 -10.07
C GLN A 49 -7.50 -1.02 -9.59
N VAL A 50 -6.40 -0.36 -9.84
CA VAL A 50 -6.34 1.08 -9.80
C VAL A 50 -6.83 1.56 -11.16
N ALA A 51 -8.14 1.73 -11.25
CA ALA A 51 -8.87 2.30 -12.38
C ALA A 51 -9.04 1.42 -13.61
N VAL A 52 -10.23 0.95 -13.75
CA VAL A 52 -10.77 0.54 -15.04
C VAL A 52 -11.03 1.80 -15.86
N THR A 53 -10.07 2.26 -16.65
CA THR A 53 -10.46 3.00 -17.85
C THR A 53 -10.69 1.96 -18.92
N ARG A 54 -11.91 1.80 -19.15
CA ARG A 54 -12.39 1.08 -20.29
C ARG A 54 -12.16 1.84 -21.55
N VAL A 55 -12.05 1.00 -22.42
CA VAL A 55 -12.82 1.01 -23.66
C VAL A 55 -14.33 1.16 -23.40
N ASN A 56 -14.89 0.74 -22.34
CA ASN A 56 -16.24 0.94 -21.78
C ASN A 56 -16.20 0.60 -20.31
N ASP A 57 -16.90 1.20 -19.38
CA ASP A 57 -16.91 1.09 -17.92
C ASP A 57 -16.95 -0.30 -17.22
N GLY A 58 -16.21 -1.38 -17.55
CA GLY A 58 -16.16 -2.74 -16.95
C GLY A 58 -14.98 -3.64 -17.30
N GLY A 59 -13.91 -3.17 -17.90
CA GLY A 59 -12.76 -3.99 -18.24
C GLY A 59 -12.57 -4.21 -19.74
N PHE A 60 -12.03 -5.33 -20.12
CA PHE A 60 -11.90 -5.71 -21.52
C PHE A 60 -13.25 -6.08 -22.12
N CYS A 61 -13.45 -5.73 -23.38
CA CYS A 61 -14.64 -6.05 -24.16
C CYS A 61 -14.40 -7.26 -25.04
N ASP A 62 -15.50 -7.84 -25.51
CA ASP A 62 -15.44 -8.94 -26.47
C ASP A 62 -14.62 -8.57 -27.69
N GLY A 63 -13.70 -9.45 -28.07
CA GLY A 63 -12.77 -9.22 -29.17
C GLY A 63 -11.55 -8.33 -28.85
N ASP A 64 -11.36 -7.85 -27.62
CA ASP A 64 -10.15 -7.17 -27.20
C ASP A 64 -8.94 -8.08 -27.35
N ARG A 65 -7.80 -7.52 -27.80
CA ARG A 65 -6.60 -8.30 -28.12
C ARG A 65 -5.38 -7.78 -27.39
N MET A 66 -4.64 -8.68 -26.72
CA MET A 66 -3.35 -8.38 -26.10
C MET A 66 -2.23 -9.22 -26.70
N GLY A 67 -1.01 -8.68 -26.69
CA GLY A 67 0.20 -9.38 -27.12
C GLY A 67 0.98 -9.94 -25.93
N ILE A 68 1.43 -11.19 -26.07
CA ILE A 68 2.16 -11.91 -25.01
C ILE A 68 3.50 -12.40 -25.52
N TYR A 69 4.54 -12.13 -24.72
CA TYR A 69 5.85 -12.78 -24.84
C TYR A 69 6.11 -13.61 -23.60
N ILE A 70 6.75 -14.79 -23.79
CA ILE A 70 7.14 -15.67 -22.69
C ILE A 70 8.62 -16.03 -22.86
N VAL A 71 9.40 -15.84 -21.81
CA VAL A 71 10.85 -16.03 -21.80
C VAL A 71 11.23 -17.06 -20.74
N ASP A 72 11.98 -18.09 -21.14
CA ASP A 72 12.48 -19.13 -20.24
C ASP A 72 13.66 -18.66 -19.38
N TYR A 73 13.72 -19.13 -18.16
CA TYR A 73 14.90 -19.07 -17.33
C TYR A 73 15.95 -20.13 -17.78
N LYS A 74 17.23 -19.80 -17.60
CA LYS A 74 18.35 -20.75 -17.74
C LYS A 74 18.87 -21.08 -16.34
N ALA A 75 18.44 -22.20 -15.79
CA ALA A 75 18.53 -22.49 -14.36
C ALA A 75 17.81 -21.36 -13.57
N ASP A 76 18.44 -20.75 -12.56
CA ASP A 76 17.86 -19.66 -11.75
C ASP A 76 18.11 -18.24 -12.34
N ILE A 77 18.61 -18.15 -13.59
CA ILE A 77 18.91 -16.87 -14.22
C ILE A 77 17.77 -16.47 -15.17
N PRO A 78 17.14 -15.29 -14.98
CA PRO A 78 16.14 -14.78 -15.90
C PRO A 78 16.64 -14.70 -17.33
N GLY A 79 15.84 -15.18 -18.28
CA GLY A 79 16.10 -14.95 -19.69
C GLY A 79 15.89 -13.47 -20.05
N THR A 80 16.53 -13.02 -21.12
CA THR A 80 16.32 -11.68 -21.67
C THR A 80 15.26 -11.74 -22.77
N LEU A 81 14.26 -10.88 -22.71
CA LEU A 81 13.27 -10.75 -23.77
C LEU A 81 13.97 -10.38 -25.10
N GLN A 82 13.68 -11.13 -26.14
CA GLN A 82 14.18 -10.93 -27.50
C GLN A 82 13.03 -10.58 -28.46
N GLN A 83 13.37 -10.00 -29.60
CA GLN A 83 12.40 -9.75 -30.68
C GLN A 83 11.75 -11.04 -31.19
N SER A 84 12.53 -12.13 -31.18
CA SER A 84 12.08 -13.47 -31.56
C SER A 84 12.99 -14.53 -30.94
N GLY A 85 12.50 -15.79 -30.87
CA GLY A 85 13.21 -16.91 -30.27
C GLY A 85 12.96 -17.08 -28.77
N ASN A 86 11.97 -16.40 -28.24
CA ASN A 86 11.43 -16.65 -26.91
C ASN A 86 10.56 -17.92 -26.92
N ARG A 87 10.07 -18.35 -25.79
CA ARG A 87 9.07 -19.45 -25.72
C ARG A 87 7.76 -19.06 -26.42
N ALA A 88 7.33 -17.81 -26.27
CA ALA A 88 6.25 -17.20 -27.02
C ALA A 88 6.70 -15.84 -27.54
N ASP A 89 6.52 -15.62 -28.83
CA ASP A 89 6.87 -14.40 -29.55
C ASP A 89 5.59 -13.69 -29.99
N ASN A 90 5.16 -12.69 -29.21
CA ASN A 90 4.01 -11.85 -29.51
C ASN A 90 2.72 -12.63 -29.85
N VAL A 91 2.42 -13.65 -29.04
CA VAL A 91 1.19 -14.44 -29.21
C VAL A 91 -0.01 -13.57 -28.91
N CYS A 92 -1.00 -13.59 -29.82
CA CYS A 92 -2.23 -12.83 -29.66
C CYS A 92 -3.22 -13.57 -28.78
N TYR A 93 -3.69 -12.89 -27.74
CA TYR A 93 -4.80 -13.36 -26.91
C TYR A 93 -6.01 -12.46 -27.15
N THR A 94 -7.16 -13.07 -27.45
CA THR A 94 -8.44 -12.38 -27.69
C THR A 94 -9.38 -12.63 -26.51
N TYR A 95 -10.00 -11.57 -26.00
CA TYR A 95 -10.94 -11.64 -24.88
C TYR A 95 -12.32 -12.10 -25.34
N ASP A 96 -12.87 -13.08 -24.65
CA ASP A 96 -14.23 -13.58 -24.79
C ASP A 96 -15.02 -13.11 -23.56
N GLU A 97 -15.86 -12.11 -23.72
CA GLU A 97 -16.62 -11.49 -22.64
C GLU A 97 -17.67 -12.45 -22.06
N ALA A 98 -18.25 -13.31 -22.87
CA ALA A 98 -19.29 -14.25 -22.43
C ALA A 98 -18.73 -15.27 -21.44
N ASN A 99 -17.50 -15.75 -21.67
CA ASN A 99 -16.81 -16.72 -20.83
C ASN A 99 -15.79 -16.06 -19.87
N ARG A 100 -15.57 -14.76 -19.96
CA ARG A 100 -14.55 -13.98 -19.21
C ARG A 100 -13.16 -14.61 -19.32
N LYS A 101 -12.80 -15.07 -20.53
CA LYS A 101 -11.58 -15.80 -20.78
C LYS A 101 -10.80 -15.19 -21.94
N TRP A 102 -9.48 -15.26 -21.84
CA TRP A 102 -8.56 -14.93 -22.91
C TRP A 102 -8.22 -16.18 -23.72
N ASN A 103 -8.47 -16.16 -25.01
CA ASN A 103 -8.18 -17.25 -25.94
C ASN A 103 -6.98 -16.87 -26.79
N SER A 104 -5.92 -17.69 -26.74
CA SER A 104 -4.73 -17.50 -27.57
C SER A 104 -4.95 -18.01 -28.99
N ASP A 105 -4.34 -17.36 -29.97
CA ASP A 105 -4.27 -17.82 -31.36
C ASP A 105 -3.28 -18.97 -31.58
N GLN A 106 -2.39 -19.22 -30.60
CA GLN A 106 -1.41 -20.29 -30.60
C GLN A 106 -1.38 -20.95 -29.22
N ASP A 107 -1.22 -22.27 -29.20
CA ASP A 107 -1.04 -22.99 -27.94
C ASP A 107 0.40 -22.88 -27.46
N VAL A 108 0.59 -22.38 -26.24
CA VAL A 108 1.90 -22.29 -25.59
C VAL A 108 1.94 -23.27 -24.43
N TYR A 109 2.97 -24.10 -24.41
CA TYR A 109 3.13 -25.16 -23.42
C TYR A 109 4.35 -24.92 -22.51
N TRP A 110 4.29 -25.45 -21.28
CA TRP A 110 5.45 -25.51 -20.40
C TRP A 110 6.54 -26.39 -21.03
N LYS A 111 7.80 -26.00 -20.85
CA LYS A 111 8.95 -26.75 -21.38
C LYS A 111 9.15 -28.07 -20.64
N ASP A 112 9.05 -27.99 -19.33
CA ASP A 112 9.21 -29.07 -18.37
C ASP A 112 8.60 -28.61 -17.04
N ASN A 113 8.73 -29.43 -15.98
CA ASN A 113 8.20 -29.13 -14.65
C ASN A 113 9.15 -28.31 -13.75
N HIS A 114 10.24 -27.78 -14.29
CA HIS A 114 11.28 -27.08 -13.53
C HIS A 114 11.64 -25.71 -14.12
N THR A 115 11.45 -25.51 -15.44
CA THR A 115 11.84 -24.25 -16.09
C THR A 115 10.87 -23.14 -15.75
N HIS A 116 11.33 -22.15 -14.99
CA HIS A 116 10.61 -20.92 -14.70
C HIS A 116 10.52 -20.02 -15.95
N ILE A 117 9.55 -19.13 -15.95
CA ILE A 117 9.32 -18.20 -17.05
C ILE A 117 9.08 -16.78 -16.55
N ASP A 118 9.42 -15.78 -17.39
CA ASP A 118 8.88 -14.44 -17.34
C ASP A 118 7.81 -14.29 -18.41
N VAL A 119 6.67 -13.66 -18.05
CA VAL A 119 5.58 -13.36 -18.98
C VAL A 119 5.45 -11.85 -19.10
N TYR A 120 5.50 -11.34 -20.34
CA TYR A 120 5.30 -9.92 -20.67
C TYR A 120 4.03 -9.79 -21.48
N GLY A 121 3.16 -8.87 -21.07
CA GLY A 121 1.92 -8.61 -21.79
C GLY A 121 1.68 -7.13 -22.03
N TYR A 122 1.03 -6.83 -23.15
CA TYR A 122 0.67 -5.46 -23.50
C TYR A 122 -0.64 -5.40 -24.29
N TYR A 123 -1.25 -4.25 -24.24
CA TYR A 123 -2.51 -3.94 -24.91
C TYR A 123 -2.49 -2.49 -25.43
N PRO A 124 -3.04 -2.21 -26.62
CA PRO A 124 -3.65 -3.15 -27.56
C PRO A 124 -2.60 -3.98 -28.31
N TYR A 125 -3.02 -5.17 -28.78
CA TYR A 125 -2.18 -6.04 -29.62
C TYR A 125 -1.73 -5.31 -30.89
N ALA A 126 -0.45 -5.46 -31.22
CA ALA A 126 0.17 -4.95 -32.42
C ALA A 126 1.30 -5.88 -32.86
N ASN A 127 1.95 -5.58 -33.95
CA ASN A 127 3.19 -6.22 -34.40
C ASN A 127 4.34 -5.24 -34.28
N PRO A 128 5.02 -5.17 -33.09
CA PRO A 128 6.13 -4.25 -32.90
C PRO A 128 7.30 -4.56 -33.82
N GLU A 129 7.80 -3.54 -34.53
CA GLU A 129 9.03 -3.68 -35.33
C GLU A 129 10.27 -3.87 -34.43
N SER A 130 10.18 -3.37 -33.17
CA SER A 130 11.22 -3.50 -32.17
C SER A 130 10.57 -3.58 -30.77
N ILE A 131 11.04 -4.53 -29.93
CA ILE A 131 10.63 -4.64 -28.52
C ILE A 131 11.17 -3.51 -27.66
N ASP A 132 12.27 -2.86 -28.06
CA ASP A 132 12.90 -1.77 -27.31
C ASP A 132 12.35 -0.40 -27.68
N ASN A 133 11.77 -0.27 -28.88
CA ASN A 133 11.32 1.02 -29.43
C ASN A 133 10.02 0.87 -30.23
N TYR A 134 8.99 0.27 -29.64
CA TYR A 134 7.69 0.19 -30.28
C TYR A 134 7.06 1.57 -30.44
N THR A 135 6.74 1.96 -31.68
CA THR A 135 6.10 3.23 -31.97
C THR A 135 4.60 3.16 -31.73
N PHE A 136 4.08 3.98 -30.81
CA PHE A 136 2.67 4.10 -30.50
C PHE A 136 2.17 5.52 -30.74
N ASN A 137 0.99 5.67 -31.37
CA ASN A 137 0.41 6.97 -31.69
C ASN A 137 -0.88 7.19 -30.92
N VAL A 138 -0.92 8.23 -30.12
CA VAL A 138 -2.12 8.74 -29.47
C VAL A 138 -2.99 9.44 -30.52
N GLN A 139 -4.27 9.11 -30.59
CA GLN A 139 -5.19 9.65 -31.59
C GLN A 139 -5.42 11.16 -31.36
N ARG A 140 -5.51 11.90 -32.47
CA ARG A 140 -5.83 13.32 -32.42
C ARG A 140 -7.28 13.55 -31.97
N ASP A 141 -8.21 12.81 -32.56
CA ASP A 141 -9.63 12.87 -32.22
C ASP A 141 -9.97 11.72 -31.27
N GLN A 142 -10.10 12.05 -30.01
CA GLN A 142 -10.47 11.10 -28.96
C GLN A 142 -11.96 11.20 -28.59
N SER A 143 -12.74 12.03 -29.30
CA SER A 143 -14.18 12.17 -29.08
C SER A 143 -14.99 11.08 -29.78
N THR A 144 -14.38 10.35 -30.73
CA THR A 144 -15.07 9.29 -31.50
C THR A 144 -15.38 8.09 -30.59
N ALA A 145 -16.63 7.66 -30.63
CA ALA A 145 -17.07 6.50 -29.85
C ALA A 145 -16.63 5.18 -30.51
N THR A 146 -16.50 4.13 -29.71
CA THR A 146 -16.32 2.76 -30.19
C THR A 146 -17.59 2.30 -30.93
N SER A 147 -17.44 1.79 -32.15
CA SER A 147 -18.53 1.25 -32.96
C SER A 147 -18.05 0.15 -33.89
N ASP A 148 -18.89 -0.84 -34.16
CA ASP A 148 -18.69 -1.92 -35.15
C ASP A 148 -17.32 -2.59 -35.11
N GLY A 149 -16.84 -2.91 -33.88
CA GLY A 149 -15.53 -3.56 -33.65
C GLY A 149 -14.32 -2.64 -33.86
N LYS A 150 -14.51 -1.33 -34.10
CA LYS A 150 -13.44 -0.31 -34.09
C LYS A 150 -13.47 0.48 -32.80
N LYS A 151 -12.33 0.55 -32.13
CA LYS A 151 -12.19 1.34 -30.92
C LYS A 151 -12.31 2.83 -31.20
N GLY A 152 -12.98 3.54 -30.29
CA GLY A 152 -13.02 4.99 -30.28
C GLY A 152 -11.64 5.61 -30.10
N GLY A 153 -11.54 6.90 -30.39
CA GLY A 153 -10.24 7.59 -30.36
C GLY A 153 -9.59 7.63 -28.97
N TYR A 154 -10.39 7.73 -27.92
CA TYR A 154 -9.89 7.70 -26.53
C TYR A 154 -9.28 6.33 -26.20
N GLU A 155 -10.00 5.29 -26.44
CA GLU A 155 -9.59 3.92 -26.14
C GLU A 155 -8.42 3.44 -27.01
N ALA A 156 -8.41 3.82 -28.29
CA ALA A 156 -7.31 3.54 -29.20
C ALA A 156 -6.01 4.27 -28.83
N SER A 157 -6.08 5.24 -27.91
CA SER A 157 -4.94 6.02 -27.41
C SER A 157 -4.32 5.45 -26.14
N ASP A 158 -4.97 4.46 -25.51
CA ASP A 158 -4.48 3.88 -24.25
C ASP A 158 -3.53 2.71 -24.50
N PHE A 159 -2.45 2.66 -23.72
CA PHE A 159 -1.47 1.59 -23.78
C PHE A 159 -1.25 1.01 -22.38
N LEU A 160 -1.48 -0.30 -22.28
CA LEU A 160 -1.30 -1.06 -21.04
C LEU A 160 -0.11 -2.00 -21.18
N TRP A 161 0.61 -2.21 -20.09
CA TRP A 161 1.72 -3.15 -20.02
C TRP A 161 1.80 -3.80 -18.63
N GLY A 162 2.22 -5.08 -18.59
CA GLY A 162 2.42 -5.83 -17.35
C GLY A 162 3.45 -6.94 -17.52
N LYS A 163 4.01 -7.38 -16.39
CA LYS A 163 4.99 -8.46 -16.33
C LYS A 163 4.69 -9.38 -15.14
N LEU A 164 4.80 -10.69 -15.35
CA LEU A 164 4.98 -11.68 -14.31
C LEU A 164 6.42 -12.17 -14.38
N SER A 165 7.11 -12.27 -13.26
CA SER A 165 8.50 -12.73 -13.19
C SER A 165 8.60 -13.98 -12.33
N ASP A 166 9.55 -14.83 -12.68
CA ASP A 166 9.92 -16.03 -11.90
C ASP A 166 8.75 -16.99 -11.66
N VAL A 167 7.97 -17.25 -12.70
CA VAL A 167 6.79 -18.10 -12.59
C VAL A 167 7.18 -19.57 -12.74
N ALA A 168 6.97 -20.34 -11.69
CA ALA A 168 7.14 -21.78 -11.71
C ALA A 168 6.02 -22.48 -12.52
N PRO A 169 6.29 -23.64 -13.15
CA PRO A 169 5.28 -24.41 -13.84
C PRO A 169 4.06 -24.71 -12.96
N THR A 170 2.87 -24.47 -13.50
CA THR A 170 1.59 -24.61 -12.79
C THR A 170 0.47 -24.97 -13.75
N SER A 171 -0.55 -25.69 -13.25
CA SER A 171 -1.81 -25.95 -13.97
C SER A 171 -2.84 -24.83 -13.80
N ALA A 172 -2.59 -23.88 -12.88
CA ALA A 172 -3.46 -22.73 -12.71
C ALA A 172 -3.22 -21.66 -13.80
N ALA A 173 -4.27 -20.97 -14.20
CA ALA A 173 -4.15 -19.83 -15.10
C ALA A 173 -3.29 -18.71 -14.45
N LEU A 174 -2.33 -18.20 -15.21
CA LEU A 174 -1.44 -17.13 -14.75
C LEU A 174 -2.17 -15.78 -14.82
N ARG A 175 -2.25 -15.09 -13.71
CA ARG A 175 -2.92 -13.79 -13.61
C ARG A 175 -1.96 -12.65 -13.97
N LEU A 176 -2.06 -12.14 -15.19
CA LEU A 176 -1.25 -11.02 -15.68
C LEU A 176 -1.96 -9.69 -15.44
N LEU A 177 -1.35 -8.82 -14.67
CA LEU A 177 -1.85 -7.52 -14.31
C LEU A 177 -1.29 -6.44 -15.25
N LEU A 178 -2.15 -5.84 -16.08
CA LEU A 178 -1.78 -4.77 -17.01
C LEU A 178 -2.03 -3.40 -16.37
N ARG A 179 -1.09 -2.47 -16.57
CA ARG A 179 -1.13 -1.10 -16.04
C ARG A 179 -1.06 -0.07 -17.14
N HIS A 180 -1.78 1.03 -16.99
CA HIS A 180 -1.70 2.18 -17.89
C HIS A 180 -0.27 2.73 -17.94
N ARG A 181 0.21 2.99 -19.16
CA ARG A 181 1.54 3.57 -19.41
C ARG A 181 1.48 4.96 -20.02
N MET A 182 0.32 5.37 -20.52
CA MET A 182 0.07 6.74 -20.93
C MET A 182 -0.25 7.61 -19.70
N SER A 183 -0.37 8.91 -19.89
CA SER A 183 -0.94 9.86 -18.93
C SER A 183 -2.34 10.26 -19.41
N SER A 184 -3.14 10.88 -18.54
CA SER A 184 -4.43 11.44 -18.91
C SER A 184 -4.57 12.86 -18.35
N ALA A 185 -5.24 13.74 -19.11
CA ALA A 185 -5.77 15.00 -18.62
C ALA A 185 -7.29 14.93 -18.53
N CYS A 186 -7.84 15.38 -17.40
CA CYS A 186 -9.28 15.52 -17.18
C CYS A 186 -9.55 17.00 -16.82
N VAL A 187 -10.33 17.68 -17.65
CA VAL A 187 -10.66 19.09 -17.45
C VAL A 187 -12.12 19.22 -17.13
N LYS A 188 -12.45 19.90 -16.02
CA LYS A 188 -13.81 20.26 -15.62
C LYS A 188 -13.95 21.75 -15.57
N LEU A 189 -14.96 22.29 -16.27
CA LEU A 189 -15.32 23.70 -16.22
C LEU A 189 -16.36 23.91 -15.11
N LEU A 190 -16.06 24.81 -14.18
CA LEU A 190 -16.92 25.15 -13.06
C LEU A 190 -17.63 26.48 -13.31
N LYS A 191 -18.92 26.54 -13.01
CA LYS A 191 -19.67 27.79 -13.01
C LYS A 191 -19.10 28.76 -11.97
N GLY A 192 -18.72 29.94 -12.42
CA GLY A 192 -18.26 31.01 -11.56
C GLY A 192 -19.32 32.13 -11.38
N GLU A 193 -18.85 33.31 -11.03
CA GLU A 193 -19.70 34.46 -10.77
C GLU A 193 -20.32 35.00 -12.06
N GLY A 194 -21.50 35.62 -11.92
CA GLY A 194 -22.21 36.33 -12.99
C GLY A 194 -23.08 35.44 -13.90
N PHE A 195 -23.16 34.13 -13.68
CA PHE A 195 -24.05 33.23 -14.44
C PHE A 195 -25.25 32.77 -13.61
N THR A 196 -26.42 32.71 -14.24
CA THR A 196 -27.55 31.90 -13.76
C THR A 196 -27.29 30.41 -14.12
N ASP A 197 -28.01 29.48 -13.48
CA ASP A 197 -27.87 28.04 -13.81
C ASP A 197 -28.29 27.78 -15.27
N SER A 198 -29.42 28.37 -15.70
CA SER A 198 -29.94 28.23 -17.06
C SER A 198 -28.99 28.77 -18.15
N GLU A 199 -28.31 29.88 -17.89
CA GLU A 199 -27.30 30.39 -18.82
C GLU A 199 -26.09 29.49 -18.89
N TRP A 200 -25.64 28.96 -17.75
CA TRP A 200 -24.49 28.08 -17.69
C TRP A 200 -24.75 26.72 -18.37
N GLU A 201 -25.93 26.13 -18.13
CA GLU A 201 -26.35 24.87 -18.74
C GLU A 201 -26.59 24.99 -20.25
N GLY A 202 -27.20 26.10 -20.70
CA GLY A 202 -27.48 26.36 -22.12
C GLY A 202 -26.30 26.83 -22.94
N MET A 203 -25.12 27.04 -22.35
CA MET A 203 -23.95 27.58 -23.02
C MET A 203 -23.09 26.52 -23.68
N ASP A 204 -22.73 26.69 -24.93
CA ASP A 204 -21.77 25.87 -25.63
C ASP A 204 -20.38 26.02 -25.00
N LYS A 205 -19.80 24.87 -24.57
CA LYS A 205 -18.47 24.77 -24.00
C LYS A 205 -17.68 23.67 -24.68
N THR A 206 -16.47 23.98 -25.14
CA THR A 206 -15.54 22.98 -25.67
C THR A 206 -14.16 23.16 -25.08
N VAL A 207 -13.43 22.07 -24.90
CA VAL A 207 -12.04 22.04 -24.45
C VAL A 207 -11.22 21.28 -25.49
N LEU A 208 -10.10 21.84 -25.89
CA LEU A 208 -9.10 21.16 -26.71
C LEU A 208 -7.78 21.13 -25.93
N VAL A 209 -7.05 20.04 -25.99
CA VAL A 209 -5.72 19.88 -25.38
C VAL A 209 -4.67 20.21 -26.42
N THR A 210 -3.72 21.10 -26.09
CA THR A 210 -2.80 21.70 -27.06
C THR A 210 -1.33 21.49 -26.70
N ASN A 211 -0.45 21.70 -27.68
CA ASN A 211 1.00 21.70 -27.52
C ASN A 211 1.56 20.38 -26.94
N LEU A 212 1.09 19.24 -27.44
CA LEU A 212 1.52 17.91 -27.05
C LEU A 212 2.13 17.14 -28.22
N ALA A 213 3.19 16.37 -27.93
CA ALA A 213 3.61 15.30 -28.78
C ALA A 213 2.65 14.11 -28.66
N ARG A 214 2.26 13.51 -29.77
CA ARG A 214 1.31 12.37 -29.80
C ARG A 214 1.97 11.03 -30.17
N LYS A 215 3.25 11.04 -30.50
CA LYS A 215 4.02 9.84 -30.84
C LYS A 215 4.87 9.43 -29.66
N ALA A 216 4.75 8.17 -29.26
CA ALA A 216 5.52 7.55 -28.17
C ALA A 216 6.42 6.45 -28.72
N SER A 217 7.57 6.25 -28.06
CA SER A 217 8.41 5.06 -28.14
C SER A 217 8.24 4.28 -26.85
N ILE A 218 7.90 3.00 -26.95
CA ILE A 218 7.60 2.12 -25.81
C ILE A 218 8.56 0.95 -25.82
N SER A 219 9.17 0.68 -24.66
CA SER A 219 9.94 -0.54 -24.40
C SER A 219 9.01 -1.65 -23.92
N MET A 220 8.97 -2.77 -24.62
CA MET A 220 8.21 -3.96 -24.19
C MET A 220 8.88 -4.69 -23.04
N THR A 221 10.16 -4.45 -22.80
CA THR A 221 10.95 -5.09 -21.73
C THR A 221 10.54 -4.61 -20.34
N ASP A 222 10.24 -3.32 -20.18
CA ASP A 222 9.91 -2.69 -18.88
C ASP A 222 8.67 -1.78 -18.91
N GLY A 223 8.04 -1.62 -20.05
CA GLY A 223 6.86 -0.76 -20.23
C GLY A 223 7.18 0.74 -20.17
N THR A 224 8.45 1.13 -20.27
CA THR A 224 8.85 2.55 -20.29
C THR A 224 8.34 3.25 -21.54
N VAL A 225 7.75 4.44 -21.36
CA VAL A 225 7.23 5.29 -22.44
C VAL A 225 8.05 6.56 -22.52
N LYS A 226 8.48 6.92 -23.75
CA LYS A 226 9.19 8.17 -24.06
C LYS A 226 8.53 8.87 -25.24
N VAL A 227 8.62 10.18 -25.28
CA VAL A 227 8.22 10.95 -26.47
C VAL A 227 9.12 10.58 -27.63
N ALA A 228 8.52 10.29 -28.80
CA ALA A 228 9.21 9.89 -30.01
C ALA A 228 9.02 10.84 -31.21
N GLY A 229 8.34 11.96 -31.01
CA GLY A 229 8.07 12.96 -32.03
C GLY A 229 8.04 14.37 -31.50
N ASP A 230 7.93 15.32 -32.40
CA ASP A 230 7.82 16.74 -32.06
C ASP A 230 6.43 17.07 -31.50
N VAL A 231 6.35 18.21 -30.81
CA VAL A 231 5.08 18.81 -30.40
C VAL A 231 4.28 19.16 -31.65
N GLU A 232 3.08 18.62 -31.76
CA GLU A 232 2.23 18.87 -32.93
C GLU A 232 1.40 20.14 -32.76
N PRO A 233 1.31 20.98 -33.82
CA PRO A 233 0.55 22.22 -33.78
C PRO A 233 -0.97 21.98 -33.68
N SER A 234 -1.45 20.80 -34.10
CA SER A 234 -2.87 20.46 -34.06
C SER A 234 -3.31 20.00 -32.67
N ALA A 235 -4.36 20.63 -32.14
CA ALA A 235 -4.93 20.26 -30.87
C ALA A 235 -5.51 18.84 -30.86
N THR A 236 -5.45 18.17 -29.70
CA THR A 236 -6.16 16.94 -29.41
C THR A 236 -7.60 17.25 -29.03
N ILE A 237 -8.56 16.59 -29.66
CA ILE A 237 -9.99 16.69 -29.36
C ILE A 237 -10.28 15.62 -28.30
N PRO A 238 -10.57 16.00 -27.03
CA PRO A 238 -10.79 15.04 -25.96
C PRO A 238 -12.16 14.35 -26.07
N SER A 239 -12.29 13.19 -25.45
CA SER A 239 -13.57 12.56 -25.17
C SER A 239 -14.31 13.37 -24.11
N GLN A 240 -15.61 13.60 -24.29
CA GLN A 240 -16.45 14.27 -23.30
C GLN A 240 -17.37 13.24 -22.63
N VAL A 241 -17.27 13.17 -21.30
CA VAL A 241 -18.15 12.30 -20.49
C VAL A 241 -18.73 13.18 -19.38
N ASN A 242 -20.05 13.33 -19.38
CA ASN A 242 -20.75 14.31 -18.54
C ASN A 242 -20.20 15.72 -18.78
N ASP A 243 -19.77 16.43 -17.70
CA ASP A 243 -19.18 17.77 -17.76
C ASP A 243 -17.65 17.77 -17.74
N GLU A 244 -17.02 16.65 -18.12
CA GLU A 244 -15.57 16.49 -18.12
C GLU A 244 -15.03 16.16 -19.52
N TRP A 245 -13.94 16.83 -19.88
CA TRP A 245 -13.17 16.58 -21.10
C TRP A 245 -11.93 15.78 -20.77
N ARG A 246 -11.79 14.57 -21.30
CA ARG A 246 -10.73 13.61 -20.98
C ARG A 246 -9.88 13.31 -22.22
N ALA A 247 -8.57 13.46 -22.09
CA ALA A 247 -7.62 13.11 -23.16
C ALA A 247 -6.50 12.23 -22.65
N ILE A 248 -6.18 11.20 -23.40
CA ILE A 248 -4.97 10.39 -23.18
C ILE A 248 -3.79 11.10 -23.84
N ILE A 249 -2.68 11.14 -23.14
CA ILE A 249 -1.52 11.96 -23.45
C ILE A 249 -0.25 11.11 -23.29
N VAL A 250 0.68 11.23 -24.23
CA VAL A 250 2.04 10.67 -24.05
C VAL A 250 2.68 11.35 -22.84
N PRO A 251 3.24 10.61 -21.87
CA PRO A 251 3.94 11.21 -20.74
C PRO A 251 5.02 12.18 -21.18
N GLN A 252 4.90 13.46 -20.83
CA GLN A 252 5.78 14.54 -21.27
C GLN A 252 5.69 15.77 -20.38
N THR A 253 6.72 16.63 -20.44
CA THR A 253 6.71 17.93 -19.75
C THR A 253 6.38 19.04 -20.74
N VAL A 254 5.39 19.85 -20.41
CA VAL A 254 5.03 21.07 -21.15
C VAL A 254 5.68 22.25 -20.44
N PRO A 255 6.44 23.12 -21.13
CA PRO A 255 7.10 24.27 -20.52
C PRO A 255 6.11 25.28 -19.90
N ALA A 256 6.59 26.08 -18.95
CA ALA A 256 5.86 27.22 -18.40
C ALA A 256 5.36 28.15 -19.53
N ASP A 257 4.25 28.83 -19.26
CA ASP A 257 3.58 29.79 -20.15
C ASP A 257 3.12 29.21 -21.51
N THR A 258 3.21 27.89 -21.68
CA THR A 258 2.69 27.19 -22.85
C THR A 258 1.18 26.96 -22.69
N THR A 259 0.40 27.25 -23.73
CA THR A 259 -1.05 26.98 -23.72
C THR A 259 -1.31 25.49 -23.55
N LEU A 260 -1.97 25.10 -22.46
CA LEU A 260 -2.36 23.71 -22.17
C LEU A 260 -3.71 23.37 -22.79
N PHE A 261 -4.66 24.28 -22.64
CA PHE A 261 -6.02 24.10 -23.12
C PHE A 261 -6.48 25.30 -23.95
N SER A 262 -7.15 25.02 -25.08
CA SER A 262 -7.95 25.98 -25.81
C SER A 262 -9.41 25.74 -25.46
N ILE A 263 -10.03 26.66 -24.76
CA ILE A 263 -11.38 26.53 -24.21
C ILE A 263 -12.29 27.51 -24.95
N THR A 264 -13.36 27.01 -25.57
CA THR A 264 -14.39 27.88 -26.18
C THR A 264 -15.59 27.96 -25.26
N ILE A 265 -16.08 29.16 -25.00
CA ILE A 265 -17.22 29.43 -24.12
C ILE A 265 -18.13 30.42 -24.84
N GLY A 266 -19.38 30.03 -25.11
CA GLY A 266 -20.35 30.84 -25.83
C GLY A 266 -19.82 31.31 -27.21
N GLY A 267 -19.09 30.46 -27.91
CA GLY A 267 -18.49 30.78 -29.23
C GLY A 267 -17.16 31.56 -29.19
N ALA A 268 -16.70 32.04 -28.02
CA ALA A 268 -15.44 32.77 -27.90
C ALA A 268 -14.29 31.88 -27.41
N PRO A 269 -13.11 31.89 -28.09
CA PRO A 269 -11.98 31.07 -27.70
C PRO A 269 -11.12 31.72 -26.60
N TYR A 270 -10.69 30.96 -25.63
CA TYR A 270 -9.79 31.32 -24.53
C TYR A 270 -8.61 30.37 -24.47
N LYS A 271 -7.42 30.87 -24.12
CA LYS A 271 -6.22 30.07 -23.90
C LYS A 271 -5.98 29.96 -22.40
N PHE A 272 -5.77 28.74 -21.94
CA PHE A 272 -5.37 28.47 -20.57
C PHE A 272 -3.91 27.97 -20.56
N ALA A 273 -3.04 28.64 -19.82
CA ALA A 273 -1.64 28.31 -19.62
C ALA A 273 -1.29 28.41 -18.13
N LYS A 274 -0.22 27.72 -17.72
CA LYS A 274 0.34 27.83 -16.35
C LYS A 274 1.68 28.57 -16.44
N ASN A 275 2.00 29.32 -15.39
CA ASN A 275 3.28 30.03 -15.24
C ASN A 275 4.43 29.12 -14.77
N GLU A 276 4.19 27.83 -14.62
CA GLU A 276 5.15 26.78 -14.27
C GLU A 276 5.04 25.62 -15.24
N ALA A 277 6.12 24.84 -15.37
CA ALA A 277 6.12 23.66 -16.21
C ALA A 277 5.19 22.59 -15.65
N LEU A 278 4.46 21.90 -16.54
CA LEU A 278 3.55 20.83 -16.21
C LEU A 278 4.08 19.49 -16.74
N THR A 279 4.21 18.49 -15.88
CA THR A 279 4.61 17.14 -16.29
C THR A 279 3.43 16.18 -16.25
N TYR A 280 3.08 15.61 -17.40
CA TYR A 280 2.16 14.49 -17.53
C TYR A 280 2.89 13.19 -17.22
N VAL A 281 2.56 12.57 -16.08
CA VAL A 281 3.25 11.40 -15.54
C VAL A 281 2.61 10.11 -16.03
N SER A 282 3.43 9.13 -16.42
CA SER A 282 2.99 7.79 -16.85
C SER A 282 2.09 7.12 -15.79
N GLY A 283 0.96 6.56 -16.21
CA GLY A 283 -0.01 5.88 -15.35
C GLY A 283 -0.76 6.82 -14.40
N LYS A 284 -0.73 8.13 -14.64
CA LYS A 284 -1.43 9.12 -13.80
C LYS A 284 -2.41 9.96 -14.60
N MET A 285 -3.49 10.37 -13.93
CA MET A 285 -4.47 11.31 -14.44
C MET A 285 -4.26 12.68 -13.78
N MET A 286 -4.13 13.70 -14.61
CA MET A 286 -4.07 15.10 -14.19
C MET A 286 -5.47 15.69 -14.25
N LYS A 287 -6.04 16.08 -13.11
CA LYS A 287 -7.37 16.72 -13.04
C LYS A 287 -7.24 18.23 -12.91
N PHE A 288 -7.97 18.98 -13.72
CA PHE A 288 -7.99 20.44 -13.74
C PHE A 288 -9.41 20.93 -13.54
N ASN A 289 -9.68 21.62 -12.44
CA ASN A 289 -10.93 22.33 -12.21
C ASN A 289 -10.73 23.80 -12.55
N ILE A 290 -11.33 24.26 -13.63
CA ILE A 290 -11.19 25.64 -14.15
C ILE A 290 -12.52 26.36 -13.98
N ARG A 291 -12.54 27.38 -13.11
CA ARG A 291 -13.71 28.26 -12.93
C ARG A 291 -13.78 29.29 -14.04
N VAL A 292 -14.98 29.50 -14.54
CA VAL A 292 -15.31 30.49 -15.55
C VAL A 292 -16.16 31.57 -14.92
N ASP A 293 -15.65 32.78 -14.81
CA ASP A 293 -16.39 33.96 -14.30
C ASP A 293 -16.76 34.87 -15.47
N LYS A 294 -17.93 35.52 -15.44
CA LYS A 294 -18.24 36.63 -16.35
C LYS A 294 -17.40 37.86 -15.97
N ALA A 295 -16.62 38.39 -16.91
CA ALA A 295 -15.91 39.63 -16.68
C ALA A 295 -16.88 40.84 -16.83
N GLU A 296 -16.78 41.78 -15.91
CA GLU A 296 -17.63 42.99 -15.97
C GLU A 296 -17.45 43.74 -17.29
N GLY A 297 -18.55 44.05 -17.96
CA GLY A 297 -18.65 45.09 -18.97
C GLY A 297 -18.44 44.72 -20.45
N ASN A 298 -17.98 43.50 -20.86
CA ASN A 298 -17.64 43.24 -22.28
C ASN A 298 -18.02 41.84 -22.83
N GLY A 299 -18.85 41.07 -22.16
CA GLY A 299 -19.21 39.72 -22.65
C GLY A 299 -18.01 38.75 -22.69
N LYS A 300 -16.92 39.05 -21.99
CA LYS A 300 -15.72 38.21 -21.88
C LYS A 300 -15.78 37.37 -20.60
N TYR A 301 -15.05 36.29 -20.64
CA TYR A 301 -14.94 35.38 -19.50
C TYR A 301 -13.51 35.34 -18.95
N ARG A 302 -13.38 35.13 -17.64
CA ARG A 302 -12.09 34.92 -16.96
C ARG A 302 -12.01 33.44 -16.56
N LEU A 303 -10.90 32.80 -16.91
CA LEU A 303 -10.60 31.44 -16.52
C LEU A 303 -9.66 31.44 -15.30
N THR A 304 -10.02 30.76 -14.25
CA THR A 304 -9.23 30.63 -13.02
C THR A 304 -9.07 29.16 -12.68
N LEU A 305 -7.82 28.70 -12.54
CA LEU A 305 -7.54 27.36 -11.99
C LEU A 305 -7.94 27.35 -10.50
N VAL A 306 -8.94 26.54 -10.17
CA VAL A 306 -9.43 26.39 -8.79
C VAL A 306 -8.66 25.30 -8.07
N SER A 307 -8.39 24.19 -8.77
CA SER A 307 -7.59 23.10 -8.24
C SER A 307 -6.96 22.30 -9.36
N GLU A 308 -5.80 21.76 -9.07
CA GLU A 308 -5.08 20.77 -9.87
C GLU A 308 -4.71 19.60 -8.95
N SER A 309 -4.84 18.39 -9.43
CA SER A 309 -4.44 17.21 -8.69
C SER A 309 -3.89 16.14 -9.63
N ILE A 310 -2.91 15.38 -9.13
CA ILE A 310 -2.41 14.18 -9.77
C ILE A 310 -3.05 13.02 -9.04
N ALA A 311 -3.91 12.28 -9.72
CA ALA A 311 -4.52 11.07 -9.18
C ALA A 311 -3.87 9.85 -9.85
N PRO A 312 -3.86 8.68 -9.21
CA PRO A 312 -3.76 7.44 -9.94
C PRO A 312 -4.76 7.49 -11.09
N TRP A 313 -4.50 6.80 -12.19
CA TRP A 313 -5.48 6.70 -13.28
C TRP A 313 -6.69 5.91 -12.80
N GLU A 314 -7.51 6.53 -11.98
CA GLU A 314 -8.71 5.97 -11.40
C GLU A 314 -9.91 6.31 -12.27
N ASN A 315 -10.73 5.31 -12.52
CA ASN A 315 -12.11 5.59 -12.88
C ASN A 315 -12.81 6.24 -11.68
N GLU A 316 -13.46 7.35 -11.91
CA GLU A 316 -14.62 7.74 -11.14
C GLU A 316 -15.76 6.73 -11.38
N LEU A 317 -15.54 5.43 -11.11
CA LEU A 317 -16.60 4.47 -10.91
C LEU A 317 -17.15 4.62 -9.49
N GLN A 318 -17.55 5.81 -9.19
CA GLN A 318 -18.68 6.03 -8.31
C GLN A 318 -19.84 6.55 -9.15
N SER A 319 -20.42 5.69 -9.88
CA SER A 319 -21.78 5.73 -10.39
C SER A 319 -21.79 5.21 -11.79
N HIS A 320 -22.11 4.01 -11.96
CA HIS A 320 -23.07 3.46 -12.92
C HIS A 320 -22.78 1.98 -13.08
N ASP A 321 -23.14 1.21 -12.03
CA ASP A 321 -23.57 -0.15 -12.25
C ASP A 321 -24.76 -0.08 -13.21
N ALA A 322 -24.59 -0.58 -14.40
CA ALA A 322 -25.64 -0.70 -15.40
C ALA A 322 -26.59 -1.87 -15.14
N THR A 323 -26.89 -2.13 -13.87
CA THR A 323 -28.14 -2.70 -13.42
C THR A 323 -28.78 -1.64 -12.53
N ALA A 324 -29.71 -0.87 -13.11
CA ALA A 324 -30.46 0.19 -12.49
C ALA A 324 -31.18 -0.28 -11.20
N THR A 325 -30.45 -0.28 -10.09
CA THR A 325 -31.05 -0.11 -8.79
C THR A 325 -30.94 1.37 -8.46
N GLU A 326 -31.99 2.08 -8.80
CA GLU A 326 -32.17 3.51 -8.57
C GLU A 326 -31.79 3.91 -7.14
N TYR A 327 -30.89 4.89 -7.01
CA TYR A 327 -30.64 5.54 -5.69
C TYR A 327 -31.93 6.21 -5.25
N VAL A 328 -32.36 5.93 -4.04
CA VAL A 328 -33.39 6.76 -3.39
C VAL A 328 -32.73 8.10 -3.04
N ILE A 329 -33.09 9.17 -3.74
CA ILE A 329 -32.57 10.52 -3.51
C ILE A 329 -33.49 11.21 -2.50
N VAL A 330 -32.91 11.69 -1.40
CA VAL A 330 -33.64 12.32 -0.30
C VAL A 330 -32.99 13.64 0.09
N ASN A 331 -33.75 14.71 0.10
CA ASN A 331 -33.33 15.96 0.72
C ASN A 331 -33.83 15.97 2.18
N SER A 332 -32.94 16.13 3.14
CA SER A 332 -33.25 16.03 4.56
C SER A 332 -32.83 17.26 5.34
N THR A 333 -33.53 17.47 6.45
CA THR A 333 -33.09 18.34 7.56
C THR A 333 -32.63 17.44 8.72
N ALA A 334 -31.66 17.90 9.50
CA ALA A 334 -31.06 17.14 10.58
C ALA A 334 -32.10 16.58 11.58
N GLY A 335 -32.11 15.26 11.75
CA GLY A 335 -33.05 14.51 12.60
C GLY A 335 -34.35 14.10 11.92
N HIS A 336 -34.56 14.42 10.64
CA HIS A 336 -35.82 14.17 9.92
C HIS A 336 -35.62 13.29 8.64
N LEU A 337 -34.52 12.57 8.53
CA LEU A 337 -34.28 11.73 7.37
C LEU A 337 -35.35 10.65 7.19
N LYS A 338 -35.81 10.05 8.29
CA LYS A 338 -36.92 9.08 8.30
C LYS A 338 -38.16 9.66 7.64
N ASP A 339 -38.58 10.85 8.09
CA ASP A 339 -39.79 11.52 7.59
C ASP A 339 -39.66 11.86 6.10
N SER A 340 -38.47 12.29 5.68
CA SER A 340 -38.16 12.60 4.28
C SER A 340 -38.21 11.37 3.36
N ILE A 341 -37.77 10.19 3.84
CA ILE A 341 -37.89 8.92 3.10
C ILE A 341 -39.33 8.50 2.97
N VAL A 342 -40.11 8.55 4.06
CA VAL A 342 -41.55 8.20 4.08
C VAL A 342 -42.33 9.15 3.18
N ALA A 343 -42.04 10.44 3.20
CA ALA A 343 -42.68 11.43 2.32
C ALA A 343 -42.41 11.15 0.84
N SER A 344 -41.30 10.49 0.50
CA SER A 344 -41.00 10.02 -0.86
C SER A 344 -41.68 8.69 -1.24
N HIS A 345 -42.61 8.22 -0.42
CA HIS A 345 -43.37 6.97 -0.59
C HIS A 345 -42.47 5.71 -0.66
N LYS A 346 -41.35 5.71 0.03
CA LYS A 346 -40.42 4.57 0.12
C LYS A 346 -40.50 3.91 1.50
N ASP A 347 -40.45 2.58 1.48
CA ASP A 347 -40.31 1.79 2.70
C ASP A 347 -38.83 1.79 3.12
N ILE A 348 -38.56 2.32 4.32
CA ILE A 348 -37.21 2.46 4.86
C ILE A 348 -36.45 1.12 4.89
N ALA A 349 -37.13 0.04 5.26
CA ALA A 349 -36.51 -1.29 5.35
C ALA A 349 -36.13 -1.88 4.00
N MET A 350 -36.69 -1.37 2.91
CA MET A 350 -36.46 -1.86 1.55
C MET A 350 -35.38 -1.06 0.79
N VAL A 351 -34.96 0.11 1.32
CA VAL A 351 -33.94 0.95 0.67
C VAL A 351 -32.58 0.23 0.65
N LYS A 352 -32.06 0.00 -0.54
CA LYS A 352 -30.73 -0.62 -0.73
C LYS A 352 -29.65 0.43 -0.98
N ARG A 353 -29.94 1.47 -1.74
CA ARG A 353 -28.99 2.52 -2.12
C ARG A 353 -29.65 3.88 -1.90
N MET A 354 -28.94 4.79 -1.23
CA MET A 354 -29.49 6.11 -0.89
C MET A 354 -28.47 7.21 -1.12
N LYS A 355 -28.89 8.29 -1.80
CA LYS A 355 -28.19 9.57 -1.83
C LYS A 355 -28.98 10.56 -0.95
N VAL A 356 -28.29 11.18 0.00
CA VAL A 356 -28.88 12.23 0.85
C VAL A 356 -28.26 13.56 0.47
N THR A 357 -29.11 14.61 0.47
CA THR A 357 -28.69 16.00 0.35
C THR A 357 -29.23 16.81 1.54
N GLY A 358 -28.74 18.02 1.75
CA GLY A 358 -29.18 18.89 2.84
C GLY A 358 -28.41 18.68 4.13
N THR A 359 -29.12 18.47 5.26
CA THR A 359 -28.47 18.29 6.57
C THR A 359 -28.93 17.01 7.28
N ILE A 360 -28.01 16.37 7.99
CA ILE A 360 -28.28 15.21 8.86
C ILE A 360 -27.53 15.35 10.17
N ASN A 361 -27.87 14.51 11.15
CA ASN A 361 -27.16 14.42 12.43
C ASN A 361 -27.06 12.96 12.93
N LEU A 362 -26.57 12.76 14.15
CA LEU A 362 -26.39 11.42 14.73
C LEU A 362 -27.70 10.60 14.75
N ALA A 363 -28.86 11.21 15.00
CA ALA A 363 -30.12 10.48 15.01
C ALA A 363 -30.47 9.87 13.66
N ASP A 364 -30.16 10.57 12.56
CA ASP A 364 -30.31 10.07 11.20
C ASP A 364 -29.36 8.90 10.91
N PHE A 365 -28.09 8.97 11.38
CA PHE A 365 -27.16 7.86 11.27
C PHE A 365 -27.61 6.63 12.06
N VAL A 366 -28.09 6.79 13.29
CA VAL A 366 -28.66 5.70 14.10
C VAL A 366 -29.82 5.04 13.36
N MET A 367 -30.71 5.84 12.79
CA MET A 367 -31.83 5.34 11.97
C MET A 367 -31.33 4.55 10.75
N MET A 368 -30.35 5.07 10.01
CA MET A 368 -29.76 4.36 8.87
C MET A 368 -29.07 3.05 9.29
N ARG A 369 -28.39 3.04 10.44
CA ARG A 369 -27.73 1.87 10.98
C ARG A 369 -28.73 0.79 11.39
N ASP A 370 -29.76 1.15 12.15
CA ASP A 370 -30.61 0.21 12.88
C ASP A 370 -31.91 -0.12 12.14
N SER A 371 -32.46 0.81 11.35
CA SER A 371 -33.77 0.66 10.70
C SER A 371 -33.71 0.39 9.19
N MET A 372 -32.51 0.36 8.57
CA MET A 372 -32.35 0.13 7.13
C MET A 372 -31.56 -1.17 6.86
N PRO A 373 -32.10 -2.36 7.10
CA PRO A 373 -31.37 -3.63 7.07
C PRO A 373 -30.81 -3.98 5.69
N ARG A 374 -31.33 -3.39 4.62
CA ARG A 374 -30.90 -3.65 3.23
C ARG A 374 -29.97 -2.58 2.66
N LEU A 375 -29.60 -1.54 3.43
CA LEU A 375 -28.75 -0.46 2.94
C LEU A 375 -27.33 -0.98 2.66
N THR A 376 -26.94 -0.96 1.38
CA THR A 376 -25.63 -1.41 0.89
C THR A 376 -24.75 -0.26 0.41
N ALA A 377 -25.34 0.84 -0.06
CA ALA A 377 -24.61 2.00 -0.55
C ALA A 377 -25.22 3.31 -0.04
N LEU A 378 -24.40 4.18 0.52
CA LEU A 378 -24.80 5.48 1.04
C LEU A 378 -23.92 6.60 0.48
N ASN A 379 -24.54 7.55 -0.22
CA ASN A 379 -23.87 8.72 -0.76
C ASN A 379 -24.29 9.97 0.02
N LEU A 380 -23.34 10.59 0.70
CA LEU A 380 -23.51 11.81 1.51
C LEU A 380 -22.72 13.00 0.96
N LYS A 381 -22.26 12.95 -0.31
CA LYS A 381 -21.38 13.97 -0.90
C LYS A 381 -21.86 15.40 -0.65
N ASP A 382 -23.16 15.64 -0.85
CA ASP A 382 -23.80 16.96 -0.78
C ASP A 382 -24.44 17.25 0.59
N VAL A 383 -23.97 16.58 1.65
CA VAL A 383 -24.55 16.67 3.01
C VAL A 383 -23.70 17.53 3.91
N ARG A 384 -24.35 18.32 4.78
CA ARG A 384 -23.76 18.94 5.96
C ARG A 384 -24.17 18.15 7.22
N ILE A 385 -23.20 17.72 8.00
CA ILE A 385 -23.47 17.01 9.26
C ILE A 385 -23.58 18.03 10.38
N LYS A 386 -24.72 18.03 11.08
CA LYS A 386 -24.98 18.91 12.22
C LYS A 386 -24.67 18.21 13.53
N ARG A 387 -24.00 18.90 14.44
CA ARG A 387 -23.72 18.41 15.77
C ARG A 387 -25.02 18.11 16.52
N LEU A 388 -24.99 17.05 17.34
CA LEU A 388 -26.07 16.68 18.23
C LEU A 388 -25.47 16.27 19.58
N TYR A 389 -25.63 17.09 20.60
CA TYR A 389 -25.06 16.86 21.94
C TYR A 389 -25.76 15.77 22.73
N LYS A 390 -27.05 15.53 22.42
CA LYS A 390 -27.89 14.60 23.16
C LYS A 390 -28.91 13.97 22.21
N TYR A 391 -29.03 12.65 22.26
CA TYR A 391 -30.12 11.94 21.57
C TYR A 391 -30.73 10.90 22.50
N ILE A 392 -31.97 10.48 22.22
CA ILE A 392 -32.71 9.50 23.00
C ILE A 392 -32.88 8.26 22.11
N ASP A 393 -32.43 7.10 22.63
CA ASP A 393 -32.59 5.80 21.99
C ASP A 393 -33.15 4.81 22.99
N GLY A 394 -34.27 4.14 22.65
CA GLY A 394 -34.96 3.21 23.55
C GLY A 394 -35.31 3.78 24.92
N GLY A 395 -35.53 5.11 25.02
CA GLY A 395 -35.79 5.80 26.29
C GLY A 395 -34.55 6.17 27.10
N VAL A 396 -33.36 5.82 26.62
CA VAL A 396 -32.08 6.17 27.25
C VAL A 396 -31.55 7.46 26.63
N VAL A 397 -31.06 8.36 27.47
CA VAL A 397 -30.43 9.62 27.04
C VAL A 397 -28.97 9.39 26.85
N HIS A 398 -28.48 9.63 25.63
CA HIS A 398 -27.06 9.58 25.27
C HIS A 398 -26.52 11.00 25.10
N PHE A 399 -25.35 11.28 25.70
CA PHE A 399 -24.58 12.51 25.48
C PHE A 399 -23.40 12.22 24.58
N THR A 400 -23.00 13.19 23.74
CA THR A 400 -21.89 13.04 22.80
C THR A 400 -20.83 14.08 23.07
N ASP A 401 -19.68 13.65 23.59
CA ASP A 401 -18.52 14.52 23.86
C ASP A 401 -17.82 14.99 22.57
N TYR A 402 -18.05 14.29 21.45
CA TYR A 402 -17.44 14.54 20.14
C TYR A 402 -18.37 15.27 19.17
N ALA A 403 -19.38 16.01 19.69
CA ALA A 403 -20.34 16.70 18.83
C ALA A 403 -19.71 17.92 18.15
N GLN A 404 -19.42 17.80 16.84
CA GLN A 404 -18.92 18.86 15.97
C GLN A 404 -19.72 18.89 14.68
N ASP A 405 -19.85 20.08 14.06
CA ASP A 405 -20.40 20.21 12.73
C ASP A 405 -19.39 19.66 11.69
N ASP A 406 -19.93 19.05 10.64
CA ASP A 406 -19.16 18.44 9.56
C ASP A 406 -18.15 17.38 10.02
N ALA A 407 -18.52 16.64 11.08
CA ALA A 407 -17.81 15.46 11.57
C ALA A 407 -18.73 14.23 11.56
N LEU A 408 -18.20 13.07 11.16
CA LEU A 408 -18.94 11.81 11.33
C LEU A 408 -19.06 11.49 12.81
N PRO A 409 -20.29 11.23 13.31
CA PRO A 409 -20.50 10.98 14.73
C PRO A 409 -19.87 9.67 15.21
N VAL A 410 -19.60 9.59 16.53
CA VAL A 410 -19.12 8.37 17.18
C VAL A 410 -20.10 7.21 16.97
N TYR A 411 -19.59 6.02 16.61
CA TYR A 411 -20.39 4.81 16.36
C TYR A 411 -21.46 4.94 15.28
N CYS A 412 -21.46 5.97 14.43
CA CYS A 412 -22.58 6.31 13.56
C CYS A 412 -23.02 5.16 12.64
N LEU A 413 -22.10 4.39 12.09
CA LEU A 413 -22.38 3.23 11.23
C LEU A 413 -21.66 1.96 11.71
N LYS A 414 -21.28 1.91 13.00
CA LYS A 414 -20.64 0.74 13.59
C LYS A 414 -21.50 -0.51 13.42
N GLY A 415 -20.86 -1.60 12.96
CA GLY A 415 -21.50 -2.90 12.78
C GLY A 415 -22.52 -2.98 11.65
N LYS A 416 -22.63 -1.97 10.79
CA LYS A 416 -23.52 -1.95 9.62
C LYS A 416 -22.99 -2.85 8.51
N LYS A 417 -22.93 -4.16 8.75
CA LYS A 417 -22.31 -5.18 7.88
C LYS A 417 -22.85 -5.22 6.44
N THR A 418 -24.04 -4.69 6.21
CA THR A 418 -24.62 -4.62 4.87
C THR A 418 -24.09 -3.46 4.05
N LEU A 419 -23.45 -2.45 4.67
CA LEU A 419 -22.94 -1.27 3.99
C LEU A 419 -21.59 -1.58 3.35
N THR A 420 -21.57 -1.79 2.04
CA THR A 420 -20.36 -2.09 1.28
C THR A 420 -19.73 -0.88 0.61
N SER A 421 -20.50 0.21 0.43
CA SER A 421 -20.04 1.44 -0.24
C SER A 421 -20.53 2.69 0.50
N PHE A 422 -19.61 3.65 0.68
CA PHE A 422 -19.88 4.92 1.34
C PHE A 422 -19.17 6.08 0.63
N VAL A 423 -19.90 7.15 0.32
CA VAL A 423 -19.35 8.40 -0.22
C VAL A 423 -19.42 9.47 0.84
N PHE A 424 -18.27 10.02 1.18
CA PHE A 424 -18.12 11.03 2.22
C PHE A 424 -18.67 12.40 1.81
N PRO A 425 -19.12 13.23 2.78
CA PRO A 425 -19.38 14.64 2.53
C PRO A 425 -18.12 15.41 2.08
N ASP A 426 -18.23 16.25 1.06
CA ASP A 426 -17.12 17.09 0.58
C ASP A 426 -16.59 18.07 1.64
N VAL A 427 -17.43 18.42 2.63
CA VAL A 427 -17.10 19.36 3.70
C VAL A 427 -16.59 18.70 4.98
N LEU A 428 -16.37 17.38 4.96
CA LEU A 428 -16.00 16.61 6.14
C LEU A 428 -14.67 17.08 6.74
N LYS A 429 -14.63 17.21 8.10
CA LYS A 429 -13.44 17.67 8.83
C LYS A 429 -12.85 16.59 9.73
N ARG A 430 -13.66 15.70 10.24
CA ARG A 430 -13.26 14.70 11.22
C ARG A 430 -14.09 13.42 11.10
N ILE A 431 -13.44 12.27 11.33
CA ILE A 431 -14.06 10.97 11.44
C ILE A 431 -13.86 10.51 12.88
N ASN A 432 -14.93 10.57 13.67
CA ASN A 432 -14.90 10.29 15.11
C ASN A 432 -14.74 8.79 15.43
N PRO A 433 -14.45 8.43 16.70
CA PRO A 433 -14.17 7.06 17.08
C PRO A 433 -15.23 6.06 16.64
N ARG A 434 -14.75 4.95 16.07
CA ARG A 434 -15.55 3.78 15.69
C ARG A 434 -16.70 4.07 14.73
N ALA A 435 -16.60 5.13 13.93
CA ALA A 435 -17.65 5.54 12.99
C ALA A 435 -18.08 4.40 12.05
N PHE A 436 -17.14 3.59 11.57
CA PHE A 436 -17.36 2.44 10.69
C PHE A 436 -16.78 1.14 11.24
N ASP A 437 -16.58 1.01 12.55
CA ASP A 437 -16.05 -0.20 13.18
C ASP A 437 -16.91 -1.42 12.81
N GLY A 438 -16.34 -2.36 12.02
CA GLY A 438 -17.05 -3.55 11.52
C GLY A 438 -18.25 -3.24 10.63
N ALA A 439 -18.22 -2.16 9.86
CA ALA A 439 -19.35 -1.73 9.02
C ALA A 439 -19.58 -2.56 7.75
N GLY A 440 -18.58 -3.38 7.32
CA GLY A 440 -18.67 -4.19 6.10
C GLY A 440 -18.24 -3.46 4.83
N LEU A 441 -17.58 -2.30 4.94
CA LEU A 441 -17.05 -1.57 3.79
C LEU A 441 -16.01 -2.41 3.07
N THR A 442 -16.03 -2.37 1.73
CA THR A 442 -15.17 -3.15 0.84
C THR A 442 -14.47 -2.25 -0.18
N GLY A 443 -13.54 -2.84 -0.95
CA GLY A 443 -12.86 -2.13 -2.03
C GLY A 443 -11.89 -1.06 -1.54
N SER A 444 -11.86 0.08 -2.22
CA SER A 444 -10.98 1.21 -1.89
C SER A 444 -11.62 2.18 -0.89
N LEU A 445 -10.78 2.84 -0.10
CA LEU A 445 -11.20 3.90 0.82
C LEU A 445 -10.54 5.22 0.43
N ASN A 446 -11.36 6.19 0.06
CA ASN A 446 -10.89 7.53 -0.29
C ASN A 446 -11.40 8.54 0.72
N ILE A 447 -10.52 9.04 1.58
CA ILE A 447 -10.83 10.06 2.59
C ILE A 447 -10.74 11.44 1.92
N PRO A 448 -11.80 12.28 1.98
CA PRO A 448 -11.82 13.54 1.26
C PRO A 448 -10.84 14.57 1.84
N GLU A 449 -10.38 15.49 0.97
CA GLU A 449 -9.61 16.65 1.39
C GLU A 449 -10.40 17.49 2.40
N GLY A 450 -9.67 18.06 3.37
CA GLY A 450 -10.26 18.81 4.48
C GLY A 450 -10.44 18.00 5.76
N VAL A 451 -10.35 16.65 5.71
CA VAL A 451 -10.28 15.82 6.93
C VAL A 451 -8.92 16.01 7.59
N VAL A 452 -8.94 16.41 8.86
CA VAL A 452 -7.74 16.67 9.66
C VAL A 452 -7.45 15.58 10.68
N GLU A 453 -8.45 14.79 11.05
CA GLU A 453 -8.32 13.74 12.06
C GLU A 453 -9.22 12.53 11.75
N ILE A 454 -8.64 11.33 11.85
CA ILE A 454 -9.32 10.04 11.85
C ILE A 454 -9.09 9.43 13.22
N ASP A 455 -10.17 9.20 13.98
CA ASP A 455 -10.07 8.79 15.37
C ASP A 455 -9.97 7.26 15.58
N GLU A 456 -9.96 6.85 16.86
CA GLU A 456 -9.79 5.46 17.30
C GLU A 456 -10.76 4.51 16.59
N SER A 457 -10.23 3.42 16.05
CA SER A 457 -10.97 2.31 15.41
C SER A 457 -11.99 2.76 14.35
N ALA A 458 -11.78 3.94 13.74
CA ALA A 458 -12.78 4.54 12.83
C ALA A 458 -13.16 3.59 11.68
N PHE A 459 -12.22 2.81 11.17
CA PHE A 459 -12.41 1.84 10.08
C PHE A 459 -11.97 0.41 10.42
N ALA A 460 -11.77 0.10 11.71
CA ALA A 460 -11.36 -1.23 12.15
C ALA A 460 -12.33 -2.31 11.69
N GLY A 461 -11.81 -3.50 11.34
CA GLY A 461 -12.63 -4.67 11.02
C GLY A 461 -13.52 -4.53 9.79
N ASN A 462 -13.09 -3.77 8.77
CA ASN A 462 -13.73 -3.71 7.46
C ASN A 462 -12.96 -4.53 6.43
N ASP A 463 -13.67 -5.00 5.40
CA ASP A 463 -13.13 -5.90 4.37
C ASP A 463 -12.55 -5.12 3.15
N PHE A 464 -11.77 -4.09 3.40
CA PHE A 464 -11.10 -3.35 2.34
C PHE A 464 -10.12 -4.24 1.58
N THR A 465 -10.13 -4.15 0.25
CA THR A 465 -9.23 -4.91 -0.63
C THR A 465 -8.55 -4.05 -1.68
N GLY A 466 -8.91 -2.77 -1.76
CA GLY A 466 -8.44 -1.81 -2.75
C GLY A 466 -7.38 -0.86 -2.18
N VAL A 467 -7.42 0.38 -2.65
CA VAL A 467 -6.46 1.45 -2.33
C VAL A 467 -6.94 2.27 -1.14
N LEU A 468 -6.01 2.65 -0.26
CA LEU A 468 -6.22 3.67 0.78
C LEU A 468 -5.66 5.00 0.29
N THR A 469 -6.52 6.02 0.17
CA THR A 469 -6.13 7.41 -0.13
C THR A 469 -6.38 8.29 1.09
N LEU A 470 -5.32 8.90 1.61
CA LEU A 470 -5.37 9.82 2.74
C LEU A 470 -5.22 11.27 2.25
N PRO A 471 -5.97 12.23 2.81
CA PRO A 471 -5.92 13.63 2.38
C PRO A 471 -4.65 14.35 2.86
N SER A 472 -4.19 15.32 2.09
CA SER A 472 -3.01 16.14 2.42
C SER A 472 -3.18 16.96 3.71
N THR A 473 -4.43 17.21 4.11
CA THR A 473 -4.81 17.96 5.31
C THR A 473 -4.72 17.16 6.62
N LEU A 474 -4.49 15.83 6.53
CA LEU A 474 -4.52 14.93 7.68
C LEU A 474 -3.37 15.21 8.65
N LYS A 475 -3.70 15.36 9.95
CA LYS A 475 -2.75 15.62 11.04
C LYS A 475 -2.61 14.47 12.01
N LYS A 476 -3.69 13.68 12.17
CA LYS A 476 -3.72 12.61 13.16
C LYS A 476 -4.51 11.41 12.68
N ILE A 477 -3.95 10.23 12.95
CA ILE A 477 -4.65 8.94 12.81
C ILE A 477 -4.66 8.26 14.18
N GLY A 478 -5.85 7.93 14.65
CA GLY A 478 -6.10 7.35 15.97
C GLY A 478 -5.68 5.88 16.09
N SER A 479 -5.74 5.37 17.31
CA SER A 479 -5.41 3.97 17.59
C SER A 479 -6.34 3.01 16.86
N ASN A 480 -5.79 1.93 16.30
CA ASN A 480 -6.51 0.91 15.56
C ASN A 480 -7.38 1.42 14.39
N ALA A 481 -7.14 2.63 13.89
CA ALA A 481 -8.01 3.26 12.90
C ALA A 481 -8.22 2.40 11.64
N PHE A 482 -7.19 1.69 11.20
CA PHE A 482 -7.20 0.79 10.03
C PHE A 482 -6.78 -0.65 10.39
N SER A 483 -6.80 -1.01 11.68
CA SER A 483 -6.38 -2.34 12.13
C SER A 483 -7.14 -3.44 11.38
N LEU A 484 -6.40 -4.48 10.93
CA LEU A 484 -6.91 -5.64 10.19
C LEU A 484 -7.52 -5.27 8.81
N ALA A 485 -7.17 -4.12 8.26
CA ALA A 485 -7.64 -3.72 6.93
C ALA A 485 -6.84 -4.42 5.82
N GLY A 486 -7.55 -4.98 4.84
CA GLY A 486 -6.97 -5.77 3.76
C GLY A 486 -6.53 -4.96 2.53
N PHE A 487 -6.15 -3.69 2.68
CA PHE A 487 -5.70 -2.83 1.58
C PHE A 487 -4.53 -3.44 0.81
N LYS A 488 -4.62 -3.45 -0.52
CA LYS A 488 -3.61 -3.99 -1.44
C LYS A 488 -2.95 -2.86 -2.23
N CYS A 489 -2.24 -1.98 -1.55
CA CYS A 489 -1.62 -0.80 -2.16
C CYS A 489 -0.34 -0.40 -1.42
N PRO A 490 0.53 0.42 -2.02
CA PRO A 490 1.55 1.14 -1.28
C PRO A 490 0.91 2.07 -0.25
N LEU A 491 1.48 2.12 0.96
CA LEU A 491 1.01 3.05 1.98
C LEU A 491 1.66 4.42 1.77
N ASN A 492 0.87 5.39 1.35
CA ASN A 492 1.30 6.77 1.18
C ASN A 492 0.77 7.61 2.34
N LEU A 493 1.64 7.94 3.30
CA LEU A 493 1.32 8.81 4.43
C LEU A 493 1.59 10.27 4.03
N PRO A 494 0.60 11.18 4.11
CA PRO A 494 0.83 12.61 3.93
C PRO A 494 1.86 13.17 4.93
N ASP A 495 2.79 13.99 4.44
CA ASP A 495 3.88 14.54 5.28
C ASP A 495 3.39 15.45 6.42
N GLY A 496 2.16 15.94 6.33
CA GLY A 496 1.51 16.73 7.37
C GLY A 496 1.10 15.97 8.63
N ILE A 497 1.21 14.64 8.68
CA ILE A 497 0.80 13.83 9.85
C ILE A 497 1.79 14.04 11.00
N GLU A 498 1.24 14.37 12.18
CA GLU A 498 2.00 14.59 13.41
C GLU A 498 1.85 13.43 14.41
N GLU A 499 0.73 12.70 14.36
CA GLU A 499 0.46 11.57 15.27
C GLU A 499 -0.11 10.36 14.53
N ILE A 500 0.43 9.16 14.82
CA ILE A 500 -0.09 7.85 14.44
C ILE A 500 -0.33 7.05 15.71
N GLY A 501 -1.57 6.61 15.94
CA GLY A 501 -1.97 5.90 17.15
C GLY A 501 -1.50 4.45 17.23
N SER A 502 -1.67 3.84 18.41
CA SER A 502 -1.30 2.44 18.64
C SER A 502 -2.13 1.50 17.77
N GLY A 503 -1.48 0.48 17.19
CA GLY A 503 -2.15 -0.50 16.32
C GLY A 503 -2.80 0.09 15.08
N CYS A 504 -2.47 1.32 14.69
CA CYS A 504 -3.16 2.06 13.62
C CYS A 504 -3.30 1.24 12.34
N PHE A 505 -2.22 0.58 11.90
CA PHE A 505 -2.15 -0.33 10.75
C PHE A 505 -1.81 -1.77 11.19
N TYR A 506 -2.16 -2.15 12.42
CA TYR A 506 -1.89 -3.48 12.93
C TYR A 506 -2.50 -4.55 12.00
N ASP A 507 -1.67 -5.52 11.61
CA ASP A 507 -2.06 -6.66 10.76
C ASP A 507 -2.63 -6.27 9.38
N CYS A 508 -2.16 -5.14 8.83
CA CYS A 508 -2.44 -4.74 7.46
C CYS A 508 -1.49 -5.46 6.49
N ARG A 509 -1.57 -6.80 6.43
CA ARG A 509 -0.61 -7.69 5.76
C ARG A 509 -0.41 -7.42 4.28
N TYR A 510 -1.40 -6.84 3.61
CA TYR A 510 -1.39 -6.64 2.16
C TYR A 510 -0.89 -5.26 1.73
N LEU A 511 -0.62 -4.34 2.66
CA LEU A 511 0.10 -3.11 2.35
C LEU A 511 1.53 -3.46 1.92
N TYR A 512 2.00 -2.87 0.83
CA TYR A 512 3.30 -3.22 0.26
C TYR A 512 4.13 -1.99 -0.13
N GLY A 513 5.40 -2.23 -0.51
CA GLY A 513 6.32 -1.19 -0.94
C GLY A 513 7.05 -0.51 0.22
N ASN A 514 7.74 0.58 -0.07
CA ASN A 514 8.54 1.30 0.91
C ASN A 514 7.64 2.15 1.82
N LEU A 515 7.82 2.03 3.13
CA LEU A 515 7.19 2.91 4.10
C LEU A 515 8.02 4.19 4.26
N ILE A 516 7.43 5.32 3.91
CA ILE A 516 8.01 6.65 4.17
C ILE A 516 7.22 7.26 5.33
N LEU A 517 7.90 7.44 6.47
CA LEU A 517 7.31 8.12 7.63
C LEU A 517 7.29 9.63 7.40
N PRO A 518 6.21 10.34 7.81
CA PRO A 518 6.13 11.79 7.71
C PRO A 518 7.27 12.50 8.44
N SER A 519 7.89 13.51 7.82
CA SER A 519 9.03 14.24 8.40
C SER A 519 8.67 15.00 9.70
N HIS A 520 7.38 15.34 9.87
CA HIS A 520 6.83 16.03 11.04
C HIS A 520 6.20 15.11 12.09
N LEU A 521 6.39 13.79 11.96
CA LEU A 521 5.80 12.80 12.87
C LEU A 521 6.40 12.91 14.28
N LYS A 522 5.63 13.42 15.23
CA LYS A 522 6.05 13.63 16.63
C LYS A 522 5.76 12.43 17.52
N LYS A 523 4.76 11.63 17.16
CA LYS A 523 4.29 10.52 17.97
C LYS A 523 3.82 9.36 17.14
N ILE A 524 4.31 8.18 17.48
CA ILE A 524 3.86 6.91 16.96
C ILE A 524 3.45 6.01 18.12
N GLY A 525 2.42 5.20 17.96
CA GLY A 525 1.95 4.32 19.04
C GLY A 525 2.53 2.92 18.96
N SER A 526 2.40 2.16 20.06
CA SER A 526 2.79 0.75 20.09
C SER A 526 2.07 -0.05 19.02
N SER A 527 2.78 -1.00 18.38
CA SER A 527 2.26 -1.87 17.34
C SER A 527 1.67 -1.15 16.12
N ALA A 528 2.03 0.12 15.88
CA ALA A 528 1.40 0.95 14.87
C ALA A 528 1.42 0.33 13.47
N PHE A 529 2.48 -0.41 13.12
CA PHE A 529 2.66 -1.13 11.84
C PHE A 529 2.92 -2.62 12.04
N ALA A 530 2.74 -3.16 13.26
CA ALA A 530 3.04 -4.57 13.50
C ALA A 530 2.27 -5.49 12.54
N HIS A 531 2.98 -6.52 12.02
CA HIS A 531 2.47 -7.50 11.05
C HIS A 531 2.07 -6.92 9.67
N CYS A 532 2.67 -5.81 9.25
CA CYS A 532 2.59 -5.33 7.88
C CYS A 532 3.62 -6.07 6.99
N GLU A 533 3.49 -7.37 6.86
CA GLU A 533 4.49 -8.35 6.36
C GLU A 533 5.00 -8.06 4.94
N ASN A 534 4.31 -7.25 4.14
CA ASN A 534 4.67 -6.93 2.76
C ASN A 534 5.30 -5.56 2.55
N LEU A 535 5.56 -4.80 3.61
CA LEU A 535 6.42 -3.62 3.51
C LEU A 535 7.85 -4.04 3.15
N ARG A 536 8.55 -3.22 2.38
CA ARG A 536 9.89 -3.54 1.85
C ARG A 536 10.78 -2.30 1.85
N GLY A 537 12.09 -2.52 1.70
CA GLY A 537 13.08 -1.46 1.54
C GLY A 537 13.61 -0.90 2.85
N ASP A 538 14.23 0.26 2.76
CA ASP A 538 14.83 0.93 3.91
C ASP A 538 13.76 1.56 4.82
N LEU A 539 14.03 1.59 6.13
CA LEU A 539 13.24 2.34 7.10
C LEU A 539 14.07 3.48 7.68
N VAL A 540 13.62 4.70 7.47
CA VAL A 540 14.23 5.90 8.02
C VAL A 540 13.33 6.46 9.11
N ILE A 541 13.86 6.59 10.34
CA ILE A 541 13.12 7.22 11.45
C ILE A 541 13.32 8.73 11.36
N PRO A 542 12.24 9.55 11.26
CA PRO A 542 12.37 11.00 11.15
C PRO A 542 12.89 11.64 12.43
N GLU A 543 13.68 12.71 12.32
CA GLU A 543 14.32 13.41 13.46
C GLU A 543 13.33 13.96 14.50
N SER A 544 12.09 14.17 14.11
CA SER A 544 11.00 14.61 14.98
C SER A 544 10.52 13.53 15.96
N LEU A 545 10.88 12.24 15.74
CA LEU A 545 10.44 11.09 16.54
C LEU A 545 11.56 10.61 17.44
N THR A 546 11.47 10.89 18.75
CA THR A 546 12.51 10.59 19.74
C THR A 546 12.28 9.30 20.55
N VAL A 547 11.09 8.70 20.44
CA VAL A 547 10.70 7.47 21.13
C VAL A 547 10.05 6.52 20.15
N ILE A 548 10.50 5.28 20.10
CA ILE A 548 9.91 4.19 19.33
C ILE A 548 9.29 3.20 20.31
N PRO A 549 7.95 3.13 20.39
CA PRO A 549 7.26 2.26 21.34
C PRO A 549 7.38 0.76 21.02
N THR A 550 6.91 -0.06 21.97
CA THR A 550 6.87 -1.52 21.87
C THR A 550 6.16 -1.99 20.59
N ASN A 551 6.73 -2.96 19.91
CA ASN A 551 6.21 -3.65 18.72
C ASN A 551 5.91 -2.74 17.52
N THR A 552 6.40 -1.50 17.49
CA THR A 552 5.98 -0.51 16.49
C THR A 552 6.09 -1.04 15.05
N PHE A 553 7.19 -1.74 14.72
CA PHE A 553 7.47 -2.28 13.39
C PHE A 553 7.73 -3.80 13.43
N THR A 554 7.18 -4.52 14.41
CA THR A 554 7.33 -5.98 14.51
C THR A 554 6.81 -6.68 13.26
N GLN A 555 7.64 -7.58 12.68
CA GLN A 555 7.27 -8.45 11.55
C GLN A 555 6.71 -7.69 10.34
N CYS A 556 7.39 -6.62 9.93
CA CYS A 556 6.98 -5.84 8.76
C CYS A 556 7.60 -6.35 7.43
N GLY A 557 8.75 -7.03 7.46
CA GLY A 557 9.40 -7.60 6.27
C GLY A 557 10.20 -6.59 5.44
N PHE A 558 10.75 -5.53 6.03
CA PHE A 558 11.48 -4.46 5.33
C PHE A 558 12.64 -4.96 4.45
N GLY A 559 13.55 -5.76 5.00
CA GLY A 559 14.67 -6.36 4.26
C GLY A 559 15.73 -5.36 3.74
N GLY A 560 15.59 -4.07 4.01
CA GLY A 560 16.53 -3.01 3.67
C GLY A 560 17.36 -2.53 4.86
N ARG A 561 17.83 -1.30 4.84
CA ARG A 561 18.59 -0.69 5.94
C ARG A 561 17.67 -0.01 6.95
N LEU A 562 18.04 -0.08 8.22
CA LEU A 562 17.43 0.70 9.29
C LEU A 562 18.30 1.93 9.59
N GLN A 563 17.70 3.13 9.51
CA GLN A 563 18.37 4.39 9.80
C GLN A 563 17.75 5.05 11.04
N LEU A 564 18.54 5.08 12.10
CA LEU A 564 18.21 5.70 13.38
C LEU A 564 19.04 6.97 13.54
N HIS A 565 18.48 8.03 14.10
CA HIS A 565 19.20 9.28 14.36
C HIS A 565 19.56 9.44 15.85
N ASP A 566 20.56 10.26 16.14
CA ASP A 566 21.10 10.45 17.50
C ASP A 566 20.10 11.10 18.51
N GLY A 567 18.94 11.58 18.07
CA GLY A 567 17.89 12.14 18.93
C GLY A 567 16.97 11.10 19.59
N ILE A 568 17.07 9.82 19.21
CA ILE A 568 16.23 8.75 19.80
C ILE A 568 16.74 8.41 21.19
N THR A 569 15.87 8.50 22.21
CA THR A 569 16.19 8.24 23.62
C THR A 569 15.64 6.92 24.14
N ALA A 570 14.60 6.36 23.49
CA ALA A 570 13.97 5.12 23.92
C ALA A 570 13.52 4.27 22.74
N ILE A 571 13.79 2.96 22.82
CA ILE A 571 13.28 1.93 21.90
C ILE A 571 12.62 0.86 22.78
N GLY A 572 11.30 0.68 22.62
CA GLY A 572 10.48 -0.27 23.39
C GLY A 572 10.76 -1.73 22.98
N ASN A 573 10.16 -2.68 23.69
CA ASN A 573 10.35 -4.12 23.41
C ASN A 573 9.91 -4.47 21.98
N GLU A 574 10.68 -5.35 21.30
CA GLU A 574 10.35 -5.93 20.00
C GLU A 574 10.05 -4.88 18.90
N ALA A 575 10.53 -3.65 19.06
CA ALA A 575 10.18 -2.55 18.15
C ALA A 575 10.54 -2.82 16.69
N PHE A 576 11.60 -3.59 16.43
CA PHE A 576 12.10 -3.97 15.12
C PHE A 576 12.28 -5.49 14.96
N PHE A 577 11.51 -6.28 15.72
CA PHE A 577 11.57 -7.75 15.74
C PHE A 577 11.23 -8.36 14.37
N ILE A 578 12.08 -9.26 13.87
CA ILE A 578 11.91 -10.04 12.62
C ILE A 578 11.49 -9.17 11.43
N ASN A 579 12.41 -8.32 10.97
CA ASN A 579 12.19 -7.48 9.78
C ASN A 579 13.12 -7.83 8.62
N GLY A 580 14.17 -8.62 8.86
CA GLY A 580 15.19 -8.93 7.87
C GLY A 580 16.05 -7.71 7.48
N PHE A 581 16.20 -6.72 8.37
CA PHE A 581 17.07 -5.57 8.12
C PHE A 581 18.51 -6.01 7.87
N ILE A 582 19.15 -5.40 6.88
CA ILE A 582 20.52 -5.70 6.43
C ILE A 582 21.45 -4.49 6.64
N GLY A 583 22.76 -4.73 6.47
CA GLY A 583 23.78 -3.68 6.57
C GLY A 583 24.22 -3.44 8.03
N GLU A 584 24.92 -2.35 8.26
CA GLU A 584 25.42 -1.99 9.59
C GLU A 584 24.30 -1.39 10.45
N LEU A 585 24.26 -1.76 11.73
CA LEU A 585 23.35 -1.18 12.71
C LEU A 585 24.08 -0.08 13.51
N GLU A 586 23.65 1.16 13.34
CA GLU A 586 24.10 2.29 14.14
C GLU A 586 23.06 2.64 15.19
N LEU A 587 23.37 2.40 16.46
CA LEU A 587 22.49 2.75 17.58
C LEU A 587 22.65 4.22 17.97
N PRO A 588 21.55 4.93 18.32
CA PRO A 588 21.58 6.33 18.73
C PRO A 588 22.45 6.57 19.97
N LYS A 589 23.31 7.59 19.94
CA LYS A 589 24.19 7.94 21.09
C LYS A 589 23.39 8.39 22.31
N SER A 590 22.20 8.94 22.13
CA SER A 590 21.31 9.41 23.18
C SER A 590 20.42 8.30 23.78
N LEU A 591 20.56 7.04 23.33
CA LEU A 591 19.72 5.94 23.77
C LEU A 591 19.94 5.65 25.27
N LEU A 592 18.84 5.72 26.04
CA LEU A 592 18.81 5.48 27.50
C LEU A 592 17.94 4.29 27.85
N GLU A 593 16.85 4.06 27.09
CA GLU A 593 15.91 2.96 27.31
C GLU A 593 15.95 2.03 26.11
N PHE A 594 16.22 0.76 26.36
CA PHE A 594 16.38 -0.25 25.34
C PHE A 594 15.67 -1.54 25.75
N GLY A 595 14.52 -1.78 25.13
CA GLY A 595 13.68 -2.93 25.44
C GLY A 595 14.25 -4.26 24.94
N GLY A 596 13.66 -5.37 25.39
CA GLY A 596 14.03 -6.73 24.96
C GLY A 596 13.56 -7.05 23.54
N GLY A 597 14.23 -8.00 22.88
CA GLY A 597 13.86 -8.52 21.55
C GLY A 597 13.94 -7.50 20.40
N ASN A 598 14.52 -6.32 20.64
CA ASN A 598 14.40 -5.19 19.70
C ASN A 598 14.85 -5.50 18.28
N PHE A 599 15.99 -6.19 18.15
CA PHE A 599 16.57 -6.48 16.84
C PHE A 599 16.64 -7.97 16.55
N GLN A 600 15.96 -8.80 17.35
CA GLN A 600 15.94 -10.24 17.15
C GLN A 600 15.49 -10.59 15.73
N GLY A 601 16.21 -11.56 15.11
CA GLY A 601 15.85 -12.10 13.81
C GLY A 601 16.05 -11.12 12.64
N ASN A 602 17.09 -10.26 12.71
CA ASN A 602 17.52 -9.40 11.62
C ASN A 602 18.88 -9.81 11.06
N ASP A 603 19.12 -9.50 9.79
CA ASP A 603 20.31 -9.87 9.02
C ASP A 603 21.37 -8.77 8.98
N PHE A 604 21.55 -8.05 10.09
CA PHE A 604 22.59 -7.02 10.20
C PHE A 604 23.98 -7.61 10.01
N SER A 605 24.86 -6.88 9.31
CA SER A 605 26.24 -7.25 9.04
C SER A 605 27.23 -6.26 9.68
N GLY A 606 28.52 -6.63 9.74
CA GLY A 606 29.54 -5.79 10.31
C GLY A 606 29.62 -5.86 11.84
N SER A 607 30.53 -5.09 12.42
CA SER A 607 30.62 -4.84 13.86
C SER A 607 29.66 -3.73 14.24
N PHE A 608 29.07 -3.83 15.43
CA PHE A 608 28.18 -2.77 15.95
C PHE A 608 28.68 -2.22 17.29
N LYS A 609 28.33 -0.98 17.56
CA LYS A 609 28.67 -0.30 18.81
C LYS A 609 27.42 -0.03 19.61
N ILE A 610 27.48 -0.42 20.88
CA ILE A 610 26.41 -0.15 21.83
C ILE A 610 26.70 1.22 22.47
N PRO A 611 25.71 2.13 22.57
CA PRO A 611 25.93 3.47 23.14
C PRO A 611 26.17 3.42 24.64
N LYS A 612 26.94 4.37 25.17
CA LYS A 612 27.40 4.42 26.57
C LYS A 612 26.29 4.72 27.60
N GLY A 613 25.08 5.06 27.17
CA GLY A 613 23.99 5.42 28.08
C GLY A 613 23.26 4.25 28.72
N LEU A 614 23.46 3.02 28.20
CA LEU A 614 22.73 1.84 28.65
C LEU A 614 23.33 1.25 29.94
N LEU A 615 22.47 0.84 30.87
CA LEU A 615 22.86 0.19 32.13
C LEU A 615 22.83 -1.34 32.05
N SER A 616 22.15 -1.90 31.06
CA SER A 616 22.11 -3.33 30.79
C SER A 616 21.86 -3.60 29.32
N ILE A 617 22.17 -4.82 28.85
CA ILE A 617 21.73 -5.34 27.55
C ILE A 617 20.50 -6.19 27.82
N SER A 618 19.37 -5.77 27.26
CA SER A 618 18.08 -6.40 27.52
C SER A 618 17.99 -7.81 26.94
N SER A 619 17.05 -8.62 27.47
CA SER A 619 16.82 -9.98 27.00
C SER A 619 16.50 -10.00 25.51
N GLU A 620 17.09 -10.96 24.79
CA GLU A 620 16.87 -11.23 23.36
C GLU A 620 17.19 -10.04 22.43
N ALA A 621 17.80 -8.96 22.94
CA ALA A 621 17.98 -7.69 22.21
C ALA A 621 18.65 -7.86 20.84
N PHE A 622 19.61 -8.78 20.71
CA PHE A 622 20.36 -9.10 19.49
C PHE A 622 20.33 -10.60 19.15
N ALA A 623 19.33 -11.32 19.65
CA ALA A 623 19.18 -12.73 19.36
C ALA A 623 18.94 -12.99 17.86
N ASP A 624 19.45 -14.11 17.35
CA ASP A 624 19.29 -14.52 15.93
C ASP A 624 19.80 -13.45 14.92
N CYS A 625 20.72 -12.57 15.34
CA CYS A 625 21.35 -11.59 14.44
C CYS A 625 22.60 -12.15 13.76
N THR A 626 22.92 -11.61 12.59
CA THR A 626 24.03 -12.07 11.76
C THR A 626 25.31 -11.21 11.87
N PHE A 627 25.43 -10.38 12.91
CA PHE A 627 26.62 -9.55 13.14
C PHE A 627 27.93 -10.33 13.00
N THR A 628 28.93 -9.72 12.39
CA THR A 628 30.25 -10.29 12.20
C THR A 628 31.31 -9.51 13.00
N GLY A 629 32.34 -10.21 13.47
CA GLY A 629 33.49 -9.56 14.12
C GLY A 629 33.30 -9.32 15.62
N GLU A 630 33.30 -8.06 16.06
CA GLU A 630 33.41 -7.66 17.47
C GLU A 630 32.18 -6.94 18.00
N ALA A 631 31.77 -7.28 19.21
CA ALA A 631 30.79 -6.53 19.99
C ALA A 631 31.47 -5.89 21.23
N GLU A 632 31.53 -4.57 21.28
CA GLU A 632 32.01 -3.85 22.44
C GLU A 632 30.84 -3.42 23.34
N ILE A 633 30.76 -4.00 24.54
CA ILE A 633 29.80 -3.63 25.56
C ILE A 633 30.38 -2.42 26.32
N PRO A 634 29.65 -1.30 26.39
CA PRO A 634 30.18 -0.07 26.95
C PRO A 634 30.31 -0.09 28.49
N GLU A 635 31.19 0.76 29.04
CA GLU A 635 31.25 1.01 30.45
C GLU A 635 29.93 1.57 30.99
N GLY A 636 29.52 1.12 32.17
CA GLY A 636 28.23 1.40 32.82
C GLY A 636 27.23 0.24 32.69
N VAL A 637 27.41 -0.68 31.73
CA VAL A 637 26.59 -1.91 31.66
C VAL A 637 27.00 -2.84 32.80
N THR A 638 26.01 -3.23 33.62
CA THR A 638 26.21 -4.13 34.78
C THR A 638 25.67 -5.54 34.51
N CYS A 639 24.73 -5.70 33.55
CA CYS A 639 24.11 -6.98 33.28
C CYS A 639 23.90 -7.20 31.75
N ILE A 640 24.19 -8.41 31.30
CA ILE A 640 23.78 -8.93 29.99
C ILE A 640 22.69 -9.96 30.27
N HIS A 641 21.46 -9.62 29.94
CA HIS A 641 20.28 -10.43 30.28
C HIS A 641 20.12 -11.69 29.41
N GLU A 642 19.14 -12.52 29.78
CA GLU A 642 18.85 -13.80 29.16
C GLU A 642 18.70 -13.70 27.62
N ASN A 643 19.35 -14.62 26.90
CA ASN A 643 19.32 -14.74 25.43
C ASN A 643 19.81 -13.49 24.67
N ALA A 644 20.45 -12.50 25.31
CA ALA A 644 20.77 -11.19 24.69
C ALA A 644 21.46 -11.30 23.32
N PHE A 645 22.38 -12.27 23.13
CA PHE A 645 23.09 -12.59 21.89
C PHE A 645 22.83 -14.04 21.43
N TYR A 646 21.73 -14.65 21.88
CA TYR A 646 21.38 -16.03 21.50
C TYR A 646 21.51 -16.19 19.96
N ASN A 647 22.19 -17.29 19.55
CA ASN A 647 22.33 -17.69 18.15
C ASN A 647 22.96 -16.60 17.22
N SER A 648 23.73 -15.64 17.77
CA SER A 648 24.56 -14.70 17.01
C SER A 648 25.78 -15.43 16.45
N LYS A 649 25.55 -16.27 15.42
CA LYS A 649 26.49 -17.31 14.93
C LYS A 649 27.82 -16.77 14.42
N ASN A 650 27.85 -15.52 13.92
CA ASN A 650 29.01 -14.91 13.26
C ASN A 650 29.80 -13.99 14.19
N LEU A 651 29.36 -13.80 15.44
CA LEU A 651 30.06 -12.99 16.44
C LEU A 651 31.37 -13.68 16.85
N GLN A 652 32.52 -13.01 16.67
CA GLN A 652 33.85 -13.59 16.88
C GLN A 652 34.50 -13.15 18.18
N LYS A 653 34.24 -11.92 18.62
CA LYS A 653 34.83 -11.33 19.79
C LYS A 653 33.80 -10.52 20.58
N VAL A 654 33.88 -10.58 21.89
CA VAL A 654 33.13 -9.71 22.83
C VAL A 654 34.09 -9.01 23.78
N ILE A 655 33.92 -7.68 23.90
CA ILE A 655 34.64 -6.89 24.92
C ILE A 655 33.66 -6.52 26.01
N LEU A 656 33.93 -7.01 27.22
CA LEU A 656 33.10 -6.80 28.39
C LEU A 656 33.69 -5.66 29.26
N PRO A 657 32.84 -4.73 29.76
CA PRO A 657 33.28 -3.57 30.52
C PRO A 657 33.75 -3.93 31.94
N SER A 658 34.44 -2.98 32.59
CA SER A 658 34.84 -3.14 33.99
C SER A 658 33.66 -3.11 34.95
N SER A 659 32.53 -2.55 34.55
CA SER A 659 31.30 -2.42 35.33
C SER A 659 30.44 -3.68 35.33
N LEU A 660 30.76 -4.70 34.52
CA LEU A 660 29.91 -5.88 34.36
C LEU A 660 29.88 -6.74 35.63
N GLU A 661 28.70 -7.09 36.10
CA GLU A 661 28.45 -7.90 37.30
C GLU A 661 27.85 -9.28 36.97
N LEU A 662 27.00 -9.37 35.89
CA LEU A 662 26.26 -10.57 35.56
C LEU A 662 26.21 -10.81 34.06
N ILE A 663 26.46 -12.06 33.65
CA ILE A 663 26.10 -12.65 32.35
C ILE A 663 25.04 -13.70 32.58
N ASP A 664 23.82 -13.43 32.19
CA ASP A 664 22.66 -14.24 32.52
C ASP A 664 22.53 -15.45 31.61
N LYS A 665 21.52 -16.28 31.89
CA LYS A 665 21.24 -17.54 31.22
C LYS A 665 21.15 -17.37 29.69
N ASN A 666 21.81 -18.28 28.95
CA ASN A 666 21.78 -18.33 27.49
C ASN A 666 22.28 -17.04 26.78
N ALA A 667 22.87 -16.09 27.48
CA ALA A 667 23.22 -14.78 26.90
C ALA A 667 24.02 -14.89 25.60
N PHE A 668 24.89 -15.90 25.46
CA PHE A 668 25.70 -16.22 24.26
C PHE A 668 25.46 -17.66 23.76
N LEU A 669 24.33 -18.29 24.11
CA LEU A 669 24.00 -19.64 23.64
C LEU A 669 24.03 -19.70 22.10
N ASP A 670 24.66 -20.73 21.54
CA ASP A 670 24.83 -20.97 20.09
C ASP A 670 25.68 -19.90 19.36
N CYS A 671 26.48 -19.06 20.04
CA CYS A 671 27.46 -18.18 19.43
C CYS A 671 28.69 -18.97 18.92
N LYS A 672 28.53 -19.76 17.87
CA LYS A 672 29.50 -20.79 17.41
C LYS A 672 30.83 -20.26 16.90
N SER A 673 30.87 -19.00 16.44
CA SER A 673 32.09 -18.35 15.96
C SER A 673 32.86 -17.57 17.03
N LEU A 674 32.35 -17.50 18.27
CA LEU A 674 32.98 -16.76 19.36
C LEU A 674 34.31 -17.43 19.73
N ARG A 675 35.41 -16.67 19.69
CA ARG A 675 36.80 -17.11 19.93
C ARG A 675 37.51 -16.28 20.99
N VAL A 676 37.04 -15.06 21.25
CA VAL A 676 37.71 -14.15 22.21
C VAL A 676 36.69 -13.46 23.07
N ILE A 677 36.87 -13.54 24.35
CA ILE A 677 36.24 -12.66 25.36
C ILE A 677 37.32 -11.82 25.98
N GLU A 678 37.30 -10.51 25.82
CA GLU A 678 38.13 -9.57 26.53
C GLU A 678 37.33 -8.95 27.67
N CYS A 679 37.65 -9.32 28.92
CA CYS A 679 36.97 -8.78 30.12
C CYS A 679 37.82 -7.75 30.83
N LYS A 680 37.31 -6.52 30.92
CA LYS A 680 38.04 -5.39 31.56
C LYS A 680 37.87 -5.37 33.09
N SER A 681 36.95 -6.15 33.65
CA SER A 681 36.67 -6.20 35.09
C SER A 681 37.81 -6.86 35.86
N THR A 682 38.20 -6.26 36.97
CA THR A 682 39.14 -6.85 37.95
C THR A 682 38.46 -7.81 38.94
N ILE A 683 37.14 -7.80 39.00
CA ILE A 683 36.30 -8.75 39.74
C ILE A 683 35.58 -9.62 38.72
N PRO A 684 35.77 -10.95 38.73
CA PRO A 684 35.06 -11.80 37.79
C PRO A 684 33.54 -11.63 37.87
N PRO A 685 32.84 -11.21 36.79
CA PRO A 685 31.38 -11.17 36.80
C PRO A 685 30.81 -12.57 36.97
N VAL A 686 29.65 -12.68 37.57
CA VAL A 686 28.92 -13.94 37.69
C VAL A 686 28.48 -14.37 36.28
N VAL A 687 28.78 -15.61 35.91
CA VAL A 687 28.34 -16.23 34.65
C VAL A 687 27.37 -17.36 34.96
N ASN A 688 26.17 -17.27 34.46
CA ASN A 688 25.18 -18.32 34.60
C ASN A 688 25.66 -19.60 33.87
N ASP A 689 25.42 -20.78 34.41
CA ASP A 689 25.91 -22.06 33.88
C ASP A 689 25.58 -22.30 32.42
N GLU A 690 24.47 -21.80 31.91
CA GLU A 690 24.04 -21.96 30.54
C GLU A 690 24.41 -20.79 29.62
N ALA A 691 25.07 -19.73 30.14
CA ALA A 691 25.33 -18.50 29.42
C ALA A 691 26.08 -18.68 28.09
N PHE A 692 27.04 -19.60 28.03
CA PHE A 692 27.86 -19.94 26.87
C PHE A 692 27.60 -21.36 26.35
N ASN A 693 26.42 -21.90 26.57
CA ASN A 693 26.09 -23.25 26.11
C ASN A 693 26.24 -23.34 24.59
N ARG A 694 26.83 -24.43 24.10
CA ARG A 694 27.15 -24.69 22.68
C ARG A 694 28.14 -23.70 22.03
N VAL A 695 28.81 -22.85 22.82
CA VAL A 695 30.01 -22.13 22.38
C VAL A 695 31.21 -23.08 22.50
N PRO A 696 32.15 -23.13 21.51
CA PRO A 696 33.30 -24.02 21.56
C PRO A 696 34.35 -23.50 22.58
N LEU A 697 34.11 -23.73 23.89
CA LEU A 697 34.92 -23.19 24.99
C LEU A 697 36.38 -23.65 24.95
N GLU A 698 36.70 -24.74 24.32
CA GLU A 698 38.09 -25.22 24.12
C GLU A 698 38.93 -24.36 23.20
N ASP A 699 38.26 -23.68 22.24
CA ASP A 699 38.87 -22.76 21.26
C ASP A 699 38.78 -21.30 21.69
N LEU A 700 38.09 -21.04 22.83
CA LEU A 700 37.80 -19.69 23.30
C LEU A 700 38.91 -19.17 24.21
N THR A 701 39.46 -18.00 23.91
CA THR A 701 40.43 -17.30 24.73
C THR A 701 39.74 -16.21 25.55
N VAL A 702 39.89 -16.25 26.84
CA VAL A 702 39.45 -15.19 27.76
C VAL A 702 40.66 -14.34 28.18
N ILE A 703 40.60 -13.05 27.85
CA ILE A 703 41.67 -12.08 28.16
C ILE A 703 41.19 -11.22 29.33
N VAL A 704 41.96 -11.19 30.41
CA VAL A 704 41.60 -10.49 31.65
C VAL A 704 42.73 -9.58 32.13
N PRO A 705 42.51 -8.58 33.01
CA PRO A 705 43.58 -7.81 33.62
C PRO A 705 44.56 -8.71 34.36
N GLU A 706 45.87 -8.41 34.25
CA GLU A 706 46.92 -9.20 34.91
C GLU A 706 46.70 -9.37 36.43
N SER A 707 46.20 -8.29 37.07
CA SER A 707 45.90 -8.29 38.51
C SER A 707 44.74 -9.25 38.88
N ALA A 708 43.87 -9.61 37.95
CA ALA A 708 42.67 -10.42 38.19
C ALA A 708 42.83 -11.87 37.73
N LEU A 709 43.93 -12.21 37.08
CA LEU A 709 44.10 -13.54 36.42
C LEU A 709 43.84 -14.71 37.38
N ASN A 710 44.31 -14.65 38.61
CA ASN A 710 44.12 -15.70 39.57
C ASN A 710 42.66 -15.78 40.05
N ASP A 711 41.97 -14.65 40.18
CA ASP A 711 40.58 -14.59 40.62
C ASP A 711 39.68 -15.21 39.56
N TYR A 712 39.92 -14.93 38.27
CA TYR A 712 39.20 -15.58 37.17
C TYR A 712 39.46 -17.09 37.13
N LYS A 713 40.70 -17.53 37.28
CA LYS A 713 41.03 -18.97 37.26
C LYS A 713 40.46 -19.73 38.45
N SER A 714 40.25 -19.08 39.59
CA SER A 714 39.66 -19.67 40.80
C SER A 714 38.15 -19.49 40.91
N SER A 715 37.54 -18.69 40.03
CA SER A 715 36.11 -18.43 40.02
C SER A 715 35.34 -19.65 39.51
N GLU A 716 34.35 -20.11 40.28
CA GLU A 716 33.49 -21.24 39.93
C GLU A 716 32.75 -20.99 38.61
N SER A 717 32.22 -19.77 38.41
CA SER A 717 31.48 -19.41 37.21
C SER A 717 32.34 -19.28 35.94
N TRP A 718 33.69 -19.21 36.08
CA TRP A 718 34.64 -19.17 34.97
C TRP A 718 35.44 -20.48 34.80
N SER A 719 35.19 -21.48 35.63
CA SER A 719 35.91 -22.75 35.61
C SER A 719 35.81 -23.58 34.34
N GLY A 720 34.75 -23.31 33.53
CA GLY A 720 34.55 -23.96 32.23
C GLY A 720 35.50 -23.47 31.12
N PHE A 721 36.15 -22.29 31.29
CA PHE A 721 37.04 -21.69 30.28
C PHE A 721 38.47 -22.16 30.47
N LYS A 722 39.01 -22.91 29.48
CA LYS A 722 40.33 -23.54 29.58
C LYS A 722 41.49 -22.58 29.34
N ASN A 723 41.29 -21.53 28.54
CA ASN A 723 42.34 -20.61 28.12
C ASN A 723 42.07 -19.19 28.63
N ILE A 724 42.41 -18.96 29.90
CA ILE A 724 42.33 -17.64 30.54
C ILE A 724 43.76 -17.07 30.65
N ILE A 725 44.01 -15.94 29.96
CA ILE A 725 45.29 -15.27 29.86
C ILE A 725 45.24 -13.82 30.36
N ALA A 726 46.35 -13.30 30.79
CA ALA A 726 46.50 -11.88 31.18
C ALA A 726 46.83 -11.00 29.98
N LYS A 727 46.37 -9.74 30.06
CA LYS A 727 46.75 -8.64 29.14
C LYS A 727 47.51 -7.62 29.92
#